data_3f2180d7c4a52291afebedd31f9615cc
#
_entry.id   3f2180d7c4a52291afebedd31f9615cc
#
_cell.length_a   1.000
_cell.length_b   1.000
_cell.length_c   1.000
_cell.angle_alpha   90.00
_cell.angle_beta   90.00
_cell.angle_gamma   90.00
#
_symmetry.space_group_name_H-M   'P 1'
#
loop_
_entity.id
_entity.type
_entity.pdbx_description
1 polymer ?
#
loop_
_entity_poly.entity_id
_entity_poly.type
_entity_poly.pdbx_seq_one_letter_code
_entity_poly.pdbx_strand_id
1 'polypeptide(L)'
;MKQDVIAVRGARVNNLKNVNIDIPKNQLVIMTGLSGSGKTSLAFDTIYAEGQRRYVESLNSYARQFLGGMEKPDVDSIEGLSPAIAIDQKTTSNNPRSTVGTVTEIYDYLRLLYARVGHAYCPHHGIKIEAQTLKQMGDIVDTYDDGDKLQILARMAMNQKGTHKDLFDKLRKEGYVRVKVDGSMYTLDEDITLEKNKKHTIDVIVDRIKKKEGYRTRLIESLETALKLTEGEAIVENLTQGTEKLFSSNYACPICGFSVPKLEPRLFSFNNPLGACPDCKGLGIKEEVDLDLLVPDWNLSINEGGIRYFKTAVGTDRIEWQRFLKLCEYYHIDLDKPLKDFDEEERDIIFTGSHDPITYTIVSSSGNVSRTTNYIEGVVTLIQRRYEETSSKWSKEWYASFMAEHTCPTCHGARLNEMVLSVQVGGLNIIEFTNLSIEKALEFVENLKLSEMEEKIAHLILKEIHDRLTFLNEVGLGYLTLSRRAGGLSGGEAQRIRLATQIGSRLTGVLYVLDEPSIGLHQRDNEKLIHTLQEMRDLGNSVLVVEHDEDTMRESDYIIDIGPGAGIHGGQVVAYGTPEEVAANENSITGDYLSGRKKIEVPKTRHKGNGLYLEVRGAKEHNLKNINVKFPLGKFITVTGVSGSGKSTLVNDILCKALRAKIYRSRELPGKHKEIRGIENIDKVIEVSQEPIGRTPRSNPVTYTGVFDDIRDLFAKTPEAKIRGYDKGRFSFNVKGGRCEACQGDGVKRISMNFLPDVYVPCEECHGHRYNEETLQVTYKDKNIYDVLEMTVEESLTFFENLPRIHTKLQALYDVGLGYIKLGQSATTLSGGEAQRVKLASELQKRSTGKTLYILDEPTTGLHSDDVNRLIAVLQKIVDNGDTVLVIEHNLDVIKVADHIIDLGLEGGDNGGTIVVEGTPEKVAKCEKSHTGRFLKNLL
;
A
#
# COMPACT_ATOMS: atom_id res chain seq x y z
N MET A 1 -32.66 -34.36 4.26
CA MET A 1 -31.84 -34.22 5.47
C MET A 1 -30.87 -33.06 5.18
N LYS A 2 -30.82 -32.05 6.05
CA LYS A 2 -29.72 -31.04 5.94
C LYS A 2 -28.44 -31.81 6.29
N GLN A 3 -27.47 -31.87 5.39
CA GLN A 3 -26.16 -32.38 5.69
C GLN A 3 -25.49 -31.40 6.66
N ASP A 4 -25.26 -31.84 7.91
CA ASP A 4 -24.64 -31.03 8.95
C ASP A 4 -23.09 -31.00 8.83
N VAL A 5 -22.56 -31.63 7.76
CA VAL A 5 -21.13 -31.71 7.47
C VAL A 5 -20.80 -31.37 6.01
N ILE A 6 -19.57 -30.90 5.78
CA ILE A 6 -18.94 -30.87 4.47
C ILE A 6 -18.10 -32.13 4.35
N ALA A 7 -18.54 -33.07 3.51
CA ALA A 7 -17.88 -34.35 3.35
C ALA A 7 -16.90 -34.31 2.18
N VAL A 8 -15.59 -34.32 2.47
CA VAL A 8 -14.51 -34.38 1.48
C VAL A 8 -14.07 -35.83 1.30
N ARG A 9 -13.99 -36.31 0.08
CA ARG A 9 -13.57 -37.66 -0.26
C ARG A 9 -12.51 -37.65 -1.35
N GLY A 10 -11.40 -38.33 -1.09
CA GLY A 10 -10.34 -38.56 -2.04
C GLY A 10 -9.60 -37.32 -2.49
N ALA A 11 -9.28 -36.36 -1.62
CA ALA A 11 -8.51 -35.18 -1.97
C ALA A 11 -7.02 -35.52 -2.18
N ARG A 12 -6.48 -35.13 -3.36
CA ARG A 12 -5.11 -35.47 -3.80
C ARG A 12 -4.35 -34.28 -4.37
N VAL A 13 -4.87 -33.05 -4.17
CA VAL A 13 -4.24 -31.84 -4.64
C VAL A 13 -2.86 -31.64 -3.97
N ASN A 14 -1.84 -31.31 -4.74
CA ASN A 14 -0.46 -31.10 -4.30
C ASN A 14 0.11 -32.31 -3.53
N ASN A 15 0.38 -32.18 -2.24
CA ASN A 15 0.93 -33.24 -1.39
C ASN A 15 -0.12 -34.04 -0.62
N LEU A 16 -1.42 -33.80 -0.83
CA LEU A 16 -2.50 -34.55 -0.14
C LEU A 16 -2.53 -36.01 -0.55
N LYS A 17 -2.66 -36.90 0.43
CA LYS A 17 -2.64 -38.35 0.26
C LYS A 17 -4.02 -38.97 0.37
N ASN A 18 -4.89 -38.72 -0.60
CA ASN A 18 -6.26 -39.28 -0.66
C ASN A 18 -7.07 -38.99 0.61
N VAL A 19 -7.10 -37.75 1.01
CA VAL A 19 -7.70 -37.28 2.27
C VAL A 19 -9.22 -37.46 2.22
N ASN A 20 -9.74 -38.10 3.29
CA ASN A 20 -11.19 -38.28 3.55
C ASN A 20 -11.49 -37.66 4.90
N ILE A 21 -12.40 -36.68 4.95
CA ILE A 21 -12.78 -36.01 6.20
C ILE A 21 -14.17 -35.40 6.12
N ASP A 22 -14.84 -35.41 7.26
CA ASP A 22 -16.14 -34.78 7.48
C ASP A 22 -15.94 -33.54 8.35
N ILE A 23 -16.20 -32.35 7.78
CA ILE A 23 -16.00 -31.06 8.43
C ILE A 23 -17.36 -30.55 8.91
N PRO A 24 -17.55 -30.30 10.21
CA PRO A 24 -18.83 -29.82 10.73
C PRO A 24 -19.17 -28.44 10.19
N LYS A 25 -20.45 -28.20 9.90
CA LYS A 25 -20.99 -26.91 9.47
C LYS A 25 -21.38 -26.03 10.65
N ASN A 26 -21.45 -24.73 10.41
CA ASN A 26 -21.85 -23.73 11.39
C ASN A 26 -20.97 -23.77 12.65
N GLN A 27 -19.70 -24.07 12.45
CA GLN A 27 -18.67 -24.12 13.49
C GLN A 27 -17.44 -23.33 13.05
N LEU A 28 -16.63 -22.91 14.02
CA LEU A 28 -15.29 -22.39 13.83
C LEU A 28 -14.32 -23.56 13.79
N VAL A 29 -13.86 -23.91 12.59
CA VAL A 29 -12.98 -25.05 12.32
C VAL A 29 -11.58 -24.55 12.02
N ILE A 30 -10.58 -25.00 12.77
CA ILE A 30 -9.18 -24.67 12.56
C ILE A 30 -8.47 -25.80 11.81
N MET A 31 -7.81 -25.48 10.69
CA MET A 31 -6.86 -26.38 10.03
C MET A 31 -5.44 -26.01 10.43
N THR A 32 -4.73 -26.90 11.07
CA THR A 32 -3.38 -26.69 11.59
C THR A 32 -2.42 -27.79 11.16
N GLY A 33 -1.14 -27.70 11.57
CA GLY A 33 -0.07 -28.61 11.25
C GLY A 33 1.21 -27.90 10.80
N LEU A 34 2.28 -28.64 10.55
CA LEU A 34 3.58 -28.08 10.14
C LEU A 34 3.50 -27.25 8.85
N SER A 35 4.42 -26.33 8.65
CA SER A 35 4.56 -25.59 7.38
C SER A 35 4.81 -26.59 6.24
N GLY A 36 4.05 -26.46 5.12
CA GLY A 36 4.12 -27.40 3.99
C GLY A 36 3.45 -28.77 4.24
N SER A 37 2.66 -28.95 5.30
CA SER A 37 1.94 -30.21 5.56
C SER A 37 0.73 -30.44 4.64
N GLY A 38 0.21 -29.40 3.95
CA GLY A 38 -0.94 -29.52 3.03
C GLY A 38 -2.21 -28.81 3.49
N LYS A 39 -2.16 -28.00 4.54
CA LYS A 39 -3.29 -27.21 5.07
C LYS A 39 -3.97 -26.36 4.01
N THR A 40 -3.20 -25.48 3.38
CA THR A 40 -3.67 -24.57 2.34
C THR A 40 -4.15 -25.36 1.11
N SER A 41 -3.50 -26.48 0.78
CA SER A 41 -3.94 -27.37 -0.29
C SER A 41 -5.33 -27.97 -0.03
N LEU A 42 -5.66 -28.32 1.21
CA LEU A 42 -7.00 -28.81 1.54
C LEU A 42 -8.02 -27.67 1.63
N ALA A 43 -7.70 -26.59 2.35
CA ALA A 43 -8.63 -25.48 2.60
C ALA A 43 -8.92 -24.66 1.33
N PHE A 44 -7.87 -24.21 0.63
CA PHE A 44 -7.97 -23.28 -0.50
C PHE A 44 -7.98 -24.00 -1.86
N ASP A 45 -6.97 -24.84 -2.13
CA ASP A 45 -6.82 -25.46 -3.45
C ASP A 45 -7.83 -26.59 -3.68
N THR A 46 -8.50 -27.10 -2.64
CA THR A 46 -9.51 -28.17 -2.75
C THR A 46 -10.89 -27.65 -2.39
N ILE A 47 -11.16 -27.28 -1.13
CA ILE A 47 -12.53 -26.98 -0.63
C ILE A 47 -13.03 -25.66 -1.23
N TYR A 48 -12.24 -24.59 -1.09
CA TYR A 48 -12.62 -23.27 -1.63
C TYR A 48 -12.68 -23.31 -3.16
N ALA A 49 -11.67 -23.88 -3.82
CA ALA A 49 -11.62 -23.97 -5.28
C ALA A 49 -12.83 -24.69 -5.87
N GLU A 50 -13.28 -25.81 -5.27
CA GLU A 50 -14.48 -26.51 -5.70
C GLU A 50 -15.77 -25.70 -5.41
N GLY A 51 -15.83 -25.00 -4.29
CA GLY A 51 -16.94 -24.10 -3.97
C GLY A 51 -17.09 -22.96 -4.98
N GLN A 52 -15.97 -22.32 -5.32
CA GLN A 52 -15.93 -21.26 -6.32
C GLN A 52 -16.25 -21.78 -7.72
N ARG A 53 -15.71 -22.95 -8.11
CA ARG A 53 -16.01 -23.60 -9.39
C ARG A 53 -17.51 -23.84 -9.57
N ARG A 54 -18.17 -24.43 -8.55
CA ARG A 54 -19.64 -24.69 -8.58
C ARG A 54 -20.44 -23.40 -8.66
N TYR A 55 -20.02 -22.36 -7.95
CA TYR A 55 -20.65 -21.06 -8.02
C TYR A 55 -20.57 -20.47 -9.43
N VAL A 56 -19.36 -20.45 -10.03
CA VAL A 56 -19.15 -19.96 -11.41
C VAL A 56 -19.94 -20.79 -12.43
N GLU A 57 -20.01 -22.11 -12.28
CA GLU A 57 -20.80 -22.98 -13.16
C GLU A 57 -22.31 -22.69 -13.06
N SER A 58 -22.79 -22.21 -11.93
CA SER A 58 -24.21 -21.83 -11.76
C SER A 58 -24.58 -20.52 -12.47
N LEU A 59 -23.59 -19.71 -12.87
CA LEU A 59 -23.79 -18.44 -13.57
C LEU A 59 -24.20 -18.68 -15.04
N ASN A 60 -24.76 -17.66 -15.66
CA ASN A 60 -25.12 -17.70 -17.07
C ASN A 60 -23.87 -17.83 -17.97
N SER A 61 -24.08 -18.29 -19.23
CA SER A 61 -22.96 -18.53 -20.18
C SER A 61 -22.13 -17.28 -20.47
N TYR A 62 -22.75 -16.09 -20.46
CA TYR A 62 -22.06 -14.81 -20.67
C TYR A 62 -21.09 -14.50 -19.54
N ALA A 63 -21.53 -14.59 -18.30
CA ALA A 63 -20.68 -14.38 -17.12
C ALA A 63 -19.51 -15.40 -17.07
N ARG A 64 -19.76 -16.67 -17.43
CA ARG A 64 -18.71 -17.71 -17.49
C ARG A 64 -17.63 -17.43 -18.51
N GLN A 65 -17.93 -16.80 -19.64
CA GLN A 65 -16.93 -16.42 -20.64
C GLN A 65 -15.93 -15.38 -20.12
N PHE A 66 -16.36 -14.50 -19.21
CA PHE A 66 -15.48 -13.50 -18.59
C PHE A 66 -14.68 -14.04 -17.42
N LEU A 67 -15.22 -15.01 -16.67
CA LEU A 67 -14.57 -15.56 -15.48
C LEU A 67 -13.59 -16.71 -15.80
N GLY A 68 -13.60 -17.23 -17.05
CA GLY A 68 -12.78 -18.36 -17.45
C GLY A 68 -13.29 -19.70 -16.91
N GLY A 69 -12.83 -20.80 -17.48
CA GLY A 69 -13.06 -22.13 -16.94
C GLY A 69 -12.14 -22.39 -15.74
N MET A 70 -12.68 -22.72 -14.60
CA MET A 70 -11.91 -23.18 -13.45
C MET A 70 -11.66 -24.68 -13.59
N GLU A 71 -10.41 -25.10 -13.40
CA GLU A 71 -10.07 -26.52 -13.36
C GLU A 71 -10.68 -27.16 -12.10
N LYS A 72 -11.19 -28.36 -12.25
CA LYS A 72 -11.70 -29.15 -11.11
C LYS A 72 -10.50 -29.60 -10.27
N PRO A 73 -10.49 -29.33 -8.94
CA PRO A 73 -9.45 -29.86 -8.07
C PRO A 73 -9.44 -31.39 -8.11
N ASP A 74 -8.27 -32.00 -7.89
CA ASP A 74 -8.13 -33.46 -7.82
C ASP A 74 -8.75 -33.99 -6.52
N VAL A 75 -10.05 -34.22 -6.59
CA VAL A 75 -10.88 -34.74 -5.50
C VAL A 75 -11.99 -35.59 -6.09
N ASP A 76 -12.31 -36.71 -5.42
CA ASP A 76 -13.37 -37.59 -5.89
C ASP A 76 -14.75 -36.91 -5.73
N SER A 77 -15.07 -36.44 -4.55
CA SER A 77 -16.30 -35.67 -4.29
C SER A 77 -16.19 -34.76 -3.07
N ILE A 78 -16.93 -33.63 -3.10
CA ILE A 78 -17.22 -32.80 -1.93
C ILE A 78 -18.74 -32.63 -1.85
N GLU A 79 -19.32 -33.07 -0.77
CA GLU A 79 -20.76 -32.95 -0.54
C GLU A 79 -21.02 -31.92 0.56
N GLY A 80 -22.21 -31.33 0.55
CA GLY A 80 -22.63 -30.37 1.58
C GLY A 80 -22.00 -28.99 1.50
N LEU A 81 -21.30 -28.64 0.43
CA LEU A 81 -20.59 -27.38 0.28
C LEU A 81 -21.57 -26.22 0.15
N SER A 82 -21.36 -25.16 0.96
CA SER A 82 -22.05 -23.87 0.87
C SER A 82 -21.30 -22.93 -0.10
N PRO A 83 -21.91 -21.81 -0.55
CA PRO A 83 -21.17 -20.77 -1.26
C PRO A 83 -19.94 -20.36 -0.45
N ALA A 84 -18.77 -20.36 -1.08
CA ALA A 84 -17.51 -20.16 -0.40
C ALA A 84 -16.90 -18.78 -0.68
N ILE A 85 -16.39 -18.12 0.34
CA ILE A 85 -15.67 -16.84 0.28
C ILE A 85 -14.29 -17.05 0.89
N ALA A 86 -13.23 -16.68 0.15
CA ALA A 86 -11.86 -16.71 0.65
C ALA A 86 -11.37 -15.34 1.10
N ILE A 87 -10.64 -15.33 2.20
CA ILE A 87 -9.93 -14.17 2.73
C ILE A 87 -8.46 -14.55 2.87
N ASP A 88 -7.71 -14.38 1.77
CA ASP A 88 -6.30 -14.72 1.69
C ASP A 88 -5.38 -13.52 2.01
N GLN A 89 -4.09 -13.79 2.18
CA GLN A 89 -3.08 -12.76 2.42
C GLN A 89 -2.62 -12.02 1.16
N LYS A 90 -3.01 -12.49 -0.04
CA LYS A 90 -2.45 -11.97 -1.29
C LYS A 90 -2.83 -10.52 -1.54
N THR A 91 -1.81 -9.74 -1.61
CA THR A 91 -1.56 -8.45 -2.24
C THR A 91 -2.56 -7.34 -2.05
N THR A 92 -2.10 -6.34 -1.33
CA THR A 92 -2.54 -4.96 -1.43
C THR A 92 -2.53 -4.47 -2.89
N SER A 93 -3.56 -3.75 -3.26
CA SER A 93 -3.62 -3.08 -4.56
C SER A 93 -2.44 -2.10 -4.69
N ASN A 94 -1.64 -2.24 -5.73
CA ASN A 94 -0.58 -1.28 -6.07
C ASN A 94 -1.14 0.01 -6.69
N ASN A 95 -2.45 0.19 -6.70
CA ASN A 95 -3.07 1.40 -7.23
C ASN A 95 -2.88 2.56 -6.21
N PRO A 96 -2.16 3.64 -6.56
CA PRO A 96 -1.89 4.76 -5.66
C PRO A 96 -3.16 5.52 -5.23
N ARG A 97 -4.28 5.29 -5.91
CA ARG A 97 -5.58 5.89 -5.59
C ARG A 97 -6.40 5.09 -4.60
N SER A 98 -6.07 3.81 -4.37
CA SER A 98 -6.77 2.98 -3.40
C SER A 98 -6.40 3.37 -1.97
N THR A 99 -7.40 3.62 -1.13
CA THR A 99 -7.26 3.93 0.30
C THR A 99 -8.08 2.97 1.14
N VAL A 100 -7.84 2.92 2.45
CA VAL A 100 -8.68 2.14 3.38
C VAL A 100 -10.14 2.51 3.19
N GLY A 101 -10.49 3.81 3.14
CA GLY A 101 -11.86 4.26 2.96
C GLY A 101 -12.51 3.82 1.65
N THR A 102 -11.74 3.70 0.55
CA THR A 102 -12.29 3.23 -0.74
C THR A 102 -12.42 1.71 -0.80
N VAL A 103 -11.51 0.96 -0.16
CA VAL A 103 -11.57 -0.50 -0.14
C VAL A 103 -12.70 -1.00 0.76
N THR A 104 -13.00 -0.27 1.84
CA THR A 104 -14.10 -0.58 2.77
C THR A 104 -15.46 0.00 2.33
N GLU A 105 -15.51 0.70 1.20
CA GLU A 105 -16.67 1.41 0.68
C GLU A 105 -17.17 2.57 1.58
N ILE A 106 -16.54 2.79 2.75
CA ILE A 106 -16.91 3.90 3.66
C ILE A 106 -16.83 5.24 2.94
N TYR A 107 -15.84 5.43 2.06
CA TYR A 107 -15.68 6.67 1.31
C TYR A 107 -16.87 6.95 0.37
N ASP A 108 -17.53 5.93 -0.17
CA ASP A 108 -18.71 6.10 -1.01
C ASP A 108 -19.92 6.57 -0.20
N TYR A 109 -20.10 6.06 1.02
CA TYR A 109 -21.11 6.57 1.95
C TYR A 109 -20.79 7.98 2.44
N LEU A 110 -19.53 8.31 2.70
CA LEU A 110 -19.11 9.67 3.04
C LEU A 110 -19.42 10.64 1.90
N ARG A 111 -19.12 10.31 0.67
CA ARG A 111 -19.48 11.14 -0.49
C ARG A 111 -20.98 11.39 -0.56
N LEU A 112 -21.79 10.40 -0.25
CA LEU A 112 -23.24 10.54 -0.20
C LEU A 112 -23.67 11.42 0.99
N LEU A 113 -23.08 11.24 2.16
CA LEU A 113 -23.35 12.05 3.34
C LEU A 113 -23.06 13.54 3.08
N TYR A 114 -21.85 13.86 2.60
CA TYR A 114 -21.43 15.22 2.31
C TYR A 114 -22.25 15.87 1.20
N ALA A 115 -22.73 15.09 0.23
CA ALA A 115 -23.62 15.60 -0.82
C ALA A 115 -25.04 15.89 -0.33
N ARG A 116 -25.52 15.24 0.73
CA ARG A 116 -26.90 15.34 1.21
C ARG A 116 -27.08 16.29 2.39
N VAL A 117 -26.14 16.29 3.35
CA VAL A 117 -26.22 17.09 4.57
C VAL A 117 -25.00 18.00 4.76
N GLY A 118 -24.11 18.09 3.78
CA GLY A 118 -22.95 18.96 3.83
C GLY A 118 -23.32 20.43 3.65
N HIS A 119 -22.67 21.30 4.40
CA HIS A 119 -22.76 22.74 4.30
C HIS A 119 -21.47 23.33 3.74
N ALA A 120 -21.60 24.16 2.70
CA ALA A 120 -20.46 24.86 2.13
C ALA A 120 -20.13 26.11 2.94
N TYR A 121 -18.84 26.36 3.16
CA TYR A 121 -18.33 27.57 3.81
C TYR A 121 -17.33 28.26 2.90
N CYS A 122 -17.37 29.60 2.88
CA CYS A 122 -16.37 30.34 2.10
C CYS A 122 -14.98 30.18 2.73
N PRO A 123 -13.96 29.68 2.02
CA PRO A 123 -12.62 29.50 2.57
C PRO A 123 -11.95 30.83 2.96
N HIS A 124 -12.35 31.94 2.32
CA HIS A 124 -11.76 33.25 2.55
C HIS A 124 -12.44 34.04 3.68
N HIS A 125 -13.74 33.78 3.96
CA HIS A 125 -14.53 34.56 4.91
C HIS A 125 -15.14 33.72 6.04
N GLY A 126 -15.09 32.39 5.98
CA GLY A 126 -15.67 31.50 7.00
C GLY A 126 -17.21 31.53 7.06
N ILE A 127 -17.88 32.19 6.11
CA ILE A 127 -19.33 32.36 6.09
C ILE A 127 -19.95 31.12 5.43
N LYS A 128 -21.03 30.60 6.04
CA LYS A 128 -21.85 29.55 5.44
C LYS A 128 -22.46 30.03 4.12
N ILE A 129 -22.27 29.25 3.08
CA ILE A 129 -22.77 29.53 1.73
C ILE A 129 -24.08 28.75 1.56
N GLU A 130 -25.16 29.45 1.34
CA GLU A 130 -26.50 28.86 1.14
C GLU A 130 -27.07 29.30 -0.19
N ALA A 131 -27.74 28.40 -0.88
CA ALA A 131 -28.56 28.73 -2.04
C ALA A 131 -29.81 29.49 -1.53
N GLN A 132 -29.97 30.70 -1.99
CA GLN A 132 -31.13 31.52 -1.58
C GLN A 132 -32.35 31.15 -2.44
N THR A 133 -33.49 30.93 -1.80
CA THR A 133 -34.77 30.80 -2.52
C THR A 133 -35.28 32.19 -2.93
N LEU A 134 -36.04 32.26 -4.01
CA LEU A 134 -36.72 33.50 -4.44
C LEU A 134 -37.46 34.18 -3.31
N LYS A 135 -38.10 33.40 -2.44
CA LYS A 135 -38.77 33.93 -1.25
C LYS A 135 -37.80 34.64 -0.29
N GLN A 136 -36.66 33.99 0.03
CA GLN A 136 -35.63 34.57 0.90
C GLN A 136 -35.01 35.82 0.29
N MET A 137 -34.76 35.82 -1.05
CA MET A 137 -34.27 37.01 -1.75
C MET A 137 -35.26 38.15 -1.63
N GLY A 138 -36.55 37.87 -1.83
CA GLY A 138 -37.62 38.85 -1.63
C GLY A 138 -37.72 39.38 -0.18
N ASP A 139 -37.60 38.47 0.81
CA ASP A 139 -37.65 38.85 2.23
C ASP A 139 -36.45 39.76 2.60
N ILE A 140 -35.30 39.58 1.99
CA ILE A 140 -34.13 40.47 2.18
C ILE A 140 -34.41 41.84 1.53
N VAL A 141 -35.00 41.90 0.36
CA VAL A 141 -35.33 43.18 -0.30
C VAL A 141 -36.47 43.89 0.44
N ASP A 142 -37.34 43.16 1.13
CA ASP A 142 -38.36 43.73 1.97
C ASP A 142 -37.78 44.51 3.17
N THR A 143 -36.54 44.36 3.53
CA THR A 143 -35.87 45.14 4.58
C THR A 143 -35.43 46.53 4.11
N TYR A 144 -35.52 46.88 2.84
CA TYR A 144 -35.22 48.23 2.33
C TYR A 144 -36.35 49.19 2.68
N ASP A 145 -36.13 50.49 2.50
CA ASP A 145 -37.12 51.49 2.85
C ASP A 145 -38.21 51.64 1.79
N ASP A 146 -39.43 51.98 2.25
CA ASP A 146 -40.54 52.23 1.35
C ASP A 146 -40.28 53.48 0.49
N GLY A 147 -40.45 53.36 -0.82
CA GLY A 147 -40.12 54.41 -1.78
C GLY A 147 -38.77 54.24 -2.48
N ASP A 148 -37.94 53.34 -2.04
CA ASP A 148 -36.65 53.05 -2.67
C ASP A 148 -36.79 52.63 -4.14
N LYS A 149 -35.88 53.11 -4.97
CA LYS A 149 -35.76 52.74 -6.39
C LYS A 149 -34.76 51.59 -6.52
N LEU A 150 -35.27 50.43 -6.91
CA LEU A 150 -34.51 49.21 -7.08
C LEU A 150 -34.28 48.91 -8.55
N GLN A 151 -33.07 48.42 -8.87
CA GLN A 151 -32.72 47.95 -10.19
C GLN A 151 -32.27 46.51 -10.10
N ILE A 152 -32.90 45.64 -10.88
CA ILE A 152 -32.55 44.21 -10.93
C ILE A 152 -31.62 43.99 -12.11
N LEU A 153 -30.45 43.44 -11.86
CA LEU A 153 -29.35 43.24 -12.82
C LEU A 153 -29.01 41.75 -12.98
N ALA A 154 -28.69 41.38 -14.20
CA ALA A 154 -28.11 40.06 -14.53
C ALA A 154 -26.67 40.25 -15.03
N ARG A 155 -25.69 39.71 -14.33
CA ARG A 155 -24.25 39.83 -14.67
C ARG A 155 -23.88 38.85 -15.76
N MET A 156 -23.73 39.34 -17.01
CA MET A 156 -23.47 38.50 -18.18
C MET A 156 -21.97 38.31 -18.45
N ALA A 157 -21.12 39.24 -18.01
CA ALA A 157 -19.66 39.13 -18.11
C ALA A 157 -19.00 39.83 -16.90
N MET A 158 -18.00 39.20 -16.30
CA MET A 158 -17.21 39.78 -15.21
C MET A 158 -15.75 39.72 -15.53
N ASN A 159 -15.09 40.92 -15.64
CA ASN A 159 -13.65 41.01 -15.93
C ASN A 159 -13.19 40.22 -17.17
N GLN A 160 -14.01 40.14 -18.21
CA GLN A 160 -13.70 39.39 -19.43
C GLN A 160 -13.21 40.31 -20.53
N LYS A 161 -12.15 39.89 -21.23
CA LYS A 161 -11.62 40.57 -22.41
C LYS A 161 -12.49 40.27 -23.64
N GLY A 162 -12.76 41.28 -24.45
CA GLY A 162 -13.50 41.11 -25.70
C GLY A 162 -14.33 42.33 -26.10
N THR A 163 -14.82 42.33 -27.31
CA THR A 163 -15.76 43.38 -27.81
C THR A 163 -17.19 43.07 -27.43
N HIS A 164 -17.50 41.86 -27.00
CA HIS A 164 -18.83 41.36 -26.58
C HIS A 164 -20.00 41.65 -27.54
N LYS A 165 -19.72 41.82 -28.84
CA LYS A 165 -20.72 42.15 -29.86
C LYS A 165 -21.84 41.10 -29.93
N ASP A 166 -21.46 39.80 -29.94
CA ASP A 166 -22.41 38.71 -30.01
C ASP A 166 -23.34 38.68 -28.78
N LEU A 167 -22.84 39.04 -27.60
CA LEU A 167 -23.64 39.17 -26.39
C LEU A 167 -24.66 40.33 -26.54
N PHE A 168 -24.24 41.48 -26.98
CA PHE A 168 -25.18 42.62 -27.19
C PHE A 168 -26.24 42.29 -28.24
N ASP A 169 -25.88 41.60 -29.32
CA ASP A 169 -26.82 41.18 -30.35
C ASP A 169 -27.80 40.14 -29.85
N LYS A 170 -27.36 39.21 -28.97
CA LYS A 170 -28.24 38.25 -28.31
C LYS A 170 -29.27 38.97 -27.41
N LEU A 171 -28.78 39.89 -26.57
CA LEU A 171 -29.65 40.63 -25.64
C LEU A 171 -30.68 41.52 -26.34
N ARG A 172 -30.31 42.14 -27.50
CA ARG A 172 -31.27 42.87 -28.34
C ARG A 172 -32.38 41.97 -28.87
N LYS A 173 -32.02 40.75 -29.34
CA LYS A 173 -32.98 39.79 -29.85
C LYS A 173 -33.94 39.29 -28.77
N GLU A 174 -33.46 39.19 -27.54
CA GLU A 174 -34.25 38.79 -26.38
C GLU A 174 -35.09 39.92 -25.77
N GLY A 175 -35.00 41.16 -26.34
CA GLY A 175 -35.85 42.29 -26.00
C GLY A 175 -35.37 43.15 -24.81
N TYR A 176 -34.10 42.98 -24.37
CA TYR A 176 -33.53 43.85 -23.34
C TYR A 176 -33.20 45.21 -23.95
N VAL A 177 -33.35 46.27 -23.13
CA VAL A 177 -33.20 47.65 -23.60
C VAL A 177 -31.94 48.31 -23.09
N ARG A 178 -31.45 47.93 -21.91
CA ARG A 178 -30.35 48.62 -21.22
C ARG A 178 -29.35 47.65 -20.62
N VAL A 179 -28.07 48.06 -20.70
CA VAL A 179 -26.95 47.37 -20.05
C VAL A 179 -26.10 48.38 -19.29
N LYS A 180 -25.44 47.90 -18.21
CA LYS A 180 -24.44 48.64 -17.46
C LYS A 180 -23.09 48.02 -17.80
N VAL A 181 -22.20 48.77 -18.40
CA VAL A 181 -20.84 48.33 -18.79
C VAL A 181 -19.83 49.13 -17.98
N ASP A 182 -19.00 48.43 -17.20
CA ASP A 182 -17.98 49.03 -16.32
C ASP A 182 -18.56 50.14 -15.40
N GLY A 183 -19.81 49.97 -14.92
CA GLY A 183 -20.54 50.90 -14.10
C GLY A 183 -21.29 51.99 -14.84
N SER A 184 -21.07 52.19 -16.15
CA SER A 184 -21.76 53.16 -16.97
C SER A 184 -22.97 52.54 -17.70
N MET A 185 -24.05 53.31 -17.81
CA MET A 185 -25.30 52.88 -18.45
C MET A 185 -25.30 53.14 -19.94
N TYR A 186 -25.69 52.14 -20.72
CA TYR A 186 -25.85 52.19 -22.17
C TYR A 186 -27.24 51.69 -22.58
N THR A 187 -27.75 52.22 -23.66
CA THR A 187 -28.95 51.69 -24.30
C THR A 187 -28.52 50.71 -25.43
N LEU A 188 -29.11 49.57 -25.49
CA LEU A 188 -28.73 48.53 -26.49
C LEU A 188 -29.04 48.95 -27.92
N ASP A 189 -29.84 50.00 -28.14
CA ASP A 189 -30.08 50.61 -29.45
C ASP A 189 -28.88 51.42 -29.97
N GLU A 190 -27.96 51.81 -29.08
CA GLU A 190 -26.74 52.48 -29.41
C GLU A 190 -25.63 51.51 -29.82
N ASP A 191 -24.67 51.93 -30.63
CA ASP A 191 -23.49 51.14 -31.00
C ASP A 191 -22.45 51.17 -29.84
N ILE A 192 -22.49 50.15 -29.03
CA ILE A 192 -21.58 49.97 -27.89
C ILE A 192 -20.26 49.37 -28.42
N THR A 193 -19.21 50.15 -28.41
CA THR A 193 -17.88 49.74 -28.89
C THR A 193 -16.93 49.55 -27.70
N LEU A 194 -16.50 48.30 -27.46
CA LEU A 194 -15.59 47.98 -26.37
C LEU A 194 -14.18 47.59 -26.88
N GLU A 195 -13.17 47.93 -26.12
CA GLU A 195 -11.79 47.61 -26.43
C GLU A 195 -11.49 46.14 -26.26
N LYS A 196 -11.06 45.45 -27.32
CA LYS A 196 -10.83 44.01 -27.36
C LYS A 196 -9.86 43.49 -26.28
N ASN A 197 -8.85 44.28 -25.90
CA ASN A 197 -7.79 43.87 -24.96
C ASN A 197 -8.04 44.32 -23.52
N LYS A 198 -9.09 45.10 -23.27
CA LYS A 198 -9.52 45.53 -21.93
C LYS A 198 -10.50 44.55 -21.31
N LYS A 199 -10.45 44.41 -20.02
CA LYS A 199 -11.42 43.60 -19.26
C LYS A 199 -12.66 44.43 -18.99
N HIS A 200 -13.83 43.86 -19.29
CA HIS A 200 -15.14 44.51 -19.11
C HIS A 200 -16.03 43.71 -18.20
N THR A 201 -16.87 44.43 -17.43
CA THR A 201 -17.97 43.88 -16.67
C THR A 201 -19.28 44.36 -17.26
N ILE A 202 -20.19 43.44 -17.61
CA ILE A 202 -21.44 43.75 -18.32
C ILE A 202 -22.61 43.20 -17.54
N ASP A 203 -23.47 44.05 -17.03
CA ASP A 203 -24.70 43.72 -16.31
C ASP A 203 -25.91 44.14 -17.17
N VAL A 204 -26.85 43.22 -17.39
CA VAL A 204 -28.13 43.52 -18.08
C VAL A 204 -29.13 44.02 -17.07
N ILE A 205 -29.83 45.11 -17.38
CA ILE A 205 -30.90 45.63 -16.54
C ILE A 205 -32.19 44.84 -16.91
N VAL A 206 -32.60 43.96 -16.02
CA VAL A 206 -33.79 43.15 -16.18
C VAL A 206 -35.05 43.97 -15.89
N ASP A 207 -35.03 44.71 -14.76
CA ASP A 207 -36.17 45.53 -14.39
C ASP A 207 -35.78 46.71 -13.46
N ARG A 208 -36.66 47.72 -13.36
CA ARG A 208 -36.56 48.85 -12.42
C ARG A 208 -37.88 48.96 -11.66
N ILE A 209 -37.80 48.80 -10.37
CA ILE A 209 -38.97 48.74 -9.49
C ILE A 209 -38.86 49.83 -8.42
N LYS A 210 -39.93 50.48 -8.12
CA LYS A 210 -40.04 51.31 -6.93
C LYS A 210 -40.74 50.53 -5.82
N LYS A 211 -40.14 50.43 -4.66
CA LYS A 211 -40.74 49.73 -3.52
C LYS A 211 -41.99 50.48 -3.07
N LYS A 212 -43.14 49.89 -3.28
CA LYS A 212 -44.48 50.36 -2.92
C LYS A 212 -45.41 49.16 -2.72
N GLU A 213 -46.58 49.38 -2.16
CA GLU A 213 -47.56 48.29 -1.97
C GLU A 213 -47.76 47.47 -3.28
N GLY A 214 -47.66 46.15 -3.19
CA GLY A 214 -47.82 45.21 -4.33
C GLY A 214 -46.57 45.01 -5.22
N TYR A 215 -45.38 45.55 -4.90
CA TYR A 215 -44.17 45.41 -5.74
C TYR A 215 -43.59 44.00 -5.72
N ARG A 216 -43.89 43.18 -4.69
CA ARG A 216 -43.21 41.90 -4.39
C ARG A 216 -43.36 40.88 -5.53
N THR A 217 -44.54 40.75 -6.14
CA THR A 217 -44.79 39.82 -7.26
C THR A 217 -43.87 40.14 -8.44
N ARG A 218 -43.81 41.45 -8.82
CA ARG A 218 -42.96 41.91 -9.91
C ARG A 218 -41.47 41.75 -9.57
N LEU A 219 -41.07 41.95 -8.32
CA LEU A 219 -39.69 41.69 -7.87
C LEU A 219 -39.32 40.23 -8.03
N ILE A 220 -40.17 39.28 -7.61
CA ILE A 220 -39.93 37.86 -7.72
C ILE A 220 -39.80 37.43 -9.17
N GLU A 221 -40.68 37.89 -10.06
CA GLU A 221 -40.63 37.60 -11.51
C GLU A 221 -39.33 38.15 -12.14
N SER A 222 -38.91 39.35 -11.75
CA SER A 222 -37.69 39.97 -12.25
C SER A 222 -36.43 39.26 -11.73
N LEU A 223 -36.42 38.85 -10.45
CA LEU A 223 -35.35 38.02 -9.88
C LEU A 223 -35.25 36.65 -10.59
N GLU A 224 -36.40 35.98 -10.83
CA GLU A 224 -36.44 34.71 -11.54
C GLU A 224 -35.88 34.84 -12.96
N THR A 225 -36.20 35.94 -13.65
CA THR A 225 -35.68 36.24 -14.97
C THR A 225 -34.16 36.49 -14.95
N ALA A 226 -33.67 37.27 -13.97
CA ALA A 226 -32.25 37.49 -13.79
C ALA A 226 -31.47 36.20 -13.50
N LEU A 227 -32.01 35.36 -12.60
CA LEU A 227 -31.40 34.06 -12.25
C LEU A 227 -31.34 33.08 -13.44
N LYS A 228 -32.37 33.09 -14.29
CA LYS A 228 -32.39 32.28 -15.53
C LYS A 228 -31.33 32.73 -16.54
N LEU A 229 -31.14 34.06 -16.69
CA LEU A 229 -30.15 34.63 -17.60
C LEU A 229 -28.71 34.31 -17.22
N THR A 230 -28.44 34.29 -15.95
CA THR A 230 -27.07 34.15 -15.39
C THR A 230 -26.75 32.75 -14.87
N GLU A 231 -27.68 31.82 -15.08
CA GLU A 231 -27.58 30.45 -14.53
C GLU A 231 -27.48 30.44 -12.99
N GLY A 232 -28.11 31.40 -12.32
CA GLY A 232 -28.28 31.37 -10.87
C GLY A 232 -27.84 32.59 -10.07
N GLU A 233 -27.48 33.70 -10.70
CA GLU A 233 -27.10 34.94 -10.00
C GLU A 233 -28.05 36.09 -10.36
N ALA A 234 -28.36 36.93 -9.40
CA ALA A 234 -29.11 38.18 -9.62
C ALA A 234 -28.57 39.28 -8.71
N ILE A 235 -28.53 40.51 -9.18
CA ILE A 235 -28.07 41.65 -8.42
C ILE A 235 -29.24 42.60 -8.25
N VAL A 236 -29.46 43.06 -7.00
CA VAL A 236 -30.40 44.15 -6.71
C VAL A 236 -29.62 45.36 -6.26
N GLU A 237 -29.63 46.39 -7.10
CA GLU A 237 -29.04 47.69 -6.81
C GLU A 237 -30.13 48.63 -6.27
N ASN A 238 -29.92 49.15 -5.08
CA ASN A 238 -30.75 50.21 -4.51
C ASN A 238 -30.20 51.56 -4.96
N LEU A 239 -30.84 52.14 -5.95
CA LEU A 239 -30.39 53.42 -6.55
C LEU A 239 -30.59 54.60 -5.59
N THR A 240 -31.42 54.49 -4.56
CA THR A 240 -31.69 55.54 -3.58
C THR A 240 -30.58 55.57 -2.52
N GLN A 241 -30.10 54.42 -2.12
CA GLN A 241 -29.06 54.30 -1.10
C GLN A 241 -27.65 54.10 -1.69
N GLY A 242 -27.54 53.79 -3.01
CA GLY A 242 -26.28 53.50 -3.67
C GLY A 242 -25.68 52.17 -3.24
N THR A 243 -26.49 51.20 -2.80
CA THR A 243 -26.03 49.88 -2.37
C THR A 243 -26.41 48.84 -3.38
N GLU A 244 -25.47 47.88 -3.58
CA GLU A 244 -25.65 46.72 -4.46
C GLU A 244 -25.62 45.44 -3.62
N LYS A 245 -26.54 44.53 -3.84
CA LYS A 245 -26.58 43.21 -3.21
C LYS A 245 -26.70 42.10 -4.22
N LEU A 246 -25.70 41.21 -4.19
CA LEU A 246 -25.71 39.99 -5.00
C LEU A 246 -26.57 38.92 -4.32
N PHE A 247 -27.44 38.30 -5.08
CA PHE A 247 -28.24 37.14 -4.72
C PHE A 247 -27.82 35.97 -5.58
N SER A 248 -27.79 34.81 -5.02
CA SER A 248 -27.47 33.60 -5.77
C SER A 248 -28.44 32.48 -5.40
N SER A 249 -28.98 31.84 -6.42
CA SER A 249 -29.67 30.55 -6.27
C SER A 249 -28.67 29.38 -6.25
N ASN A 250 -27.40 29.66 -6.56
CA ASN A 250 -26.29 28.76 -6.43
C ASN A 250 -25.62 29.00 -5.07
N TYR A 251 -24.82 28.01 -4.61
CA TYR A 251 -24.00 28.14 -3.41
C TYR A 251 -22.84 29.11 -3.66
N ALA A 252 -23.04 30.40 -3.38
CA ALA A 252 -22.03 31.44 -3.58
C ALA A 252 -21.85 32.35 -2.36
N CYS A 253 -20.63 32.76 -2.08
CA CYS A 253 -20.29 33.70 -1.02
C CYS A 253 -20.72 35.12 -1.40
N PRO A 254 -21.51 35.85 -0.58
CA PRO A 254 -21.97 37.19 -0.92
C PRO A 254 -20.87 38.26 -0.90
N ILE A 255 -19.66 37.94 -0.40
CA ILE A 255 -18.57 38.93 -0.31
C ILE A 255 -17.58 38.79 -1.45
N CYS A 256 -17.08 37.54 -1.73
CA CYS A 256 -16.04 37.34 -2.74
C CYS A 256 -16.51 36.61 -4.00
N GLY A 257 -17.77 36.18 -4.07
CA GLY A 257 -18.28 35.42 -5.21
C GLY A 257 -17.80 33.99 -5.31
N PHE A 258 -17.04 33.49 -4.31
CA PHE A 258 -16.66 32.07 -4.26
C PHE A 258 -17.90 31.20 -4.29
N SER A 259 -18.00 30.29 -5.26
CA SER A 259 -19.20 29.50 -5.48
C SER A 259 -18.90 28.02 -5.49
N VAL A 260 -19.85 27.23 -4.98
CA VAL A 260 -19.81 25.78 -4.98
C VAL A 260 -20.96 25.28 -5.85
N PRO A 261 -20.73 24.38 -6.81
CA PRO A 261 -21.80 23.83 -7.64
C PRO A 261 -22.75 22.99 -6.78
N LYS A 262 -23.84 22.53 -7.38
CA LYS A 262 -24.79 21.64 -6.71
C LYS A 262 -24.03 20.44 -6.13
N LEU A 263 -24.22 20.20 -4.83
CA LEU A 263 -23.55 19.11 -4.12
C LEU A 263 -24.06 17.76 -4.62
N GLU A 264 -23.19 17.05 -5.33
CA GLU A 264 -23.46 15.69 -5.85
C GLU A 264 -22.33 14.75 -5.38
N PRO A 265 -22.60 13.44 -5.16
CA PRO A 265 -21.58 12.51 -4.67
C PRO A 265 -20.30 12.45 -5.54
N ARG A 266 -20.43 12.67 -6.87
CA ARG A 266 -19.29 12.68 -7.79
C ARG A 266 -18.32 13.86 -7.53
N LEU A 267 -18.80 14.96 -6.96
CA LEU A 267 -17.99 16.12 -6.61
C LEU A 267 -16.95 15.78 -5.53
N PHE A 268 -17.30 14.90 -4.61
CA PHE A 268 -16.43 14.47 -3.50
C PHE A 268 -15.50 13.32 -3.89
N SER A 269 -15.38 12.96 -5.16
CA SER A 269 -14.50 11.90 -5.64
C SER A 269 -13.17 12.46 -6.14
N PHE A 270 -12.07 12.07 -5.51
CA PHE A 270 -10.74 12.40 -6.01
C PHE A 270 -10.35 11.66 -7.31
N ASN A 271 -11.18 10.72 -7.77
CA ASN A 271 -11.05 10.05 -9.06
C ASN A 271 -11.84 10.77 -10.18
N ASN A 272 -12.64 11.77 -9.84
CA ASN A 272 -13.43 12.54 -10.79
C ASN A 272 -12.79 13.92 -11.01
N PRO A 273 -12.59 14.38 -12.26
CA PRO A 273 -11.98 15.69 -12.55
C PRO A 273 -12.70 16.88 -11.92
N LEU A 274 -14.01 16.80 -11.65
CA LEU A 274 -14.78 17.86 -11.02
C LEU A 274 -14.36 18.15 -9.57
N GLY A 275 -13.98 17.10 -8.83
CA GLY A 275 -13.63 17.22 -7.42
C GLY A 275 -12.15 17.09 -7.15
N ALA A 276 -11.40 16.45 -8.05
CA ALA A 276 -9.98 16.22 -7.88
C ALA A 276 -9.17 17.52 -7.90
N CYS A 277 -8.10 17.57 -7.13
CA CYS A 277 -7.10 18.63 -7.27
C CYS A 277 -6.56 18.65 -8.71
N PRO A 278 -6.60 19.79 -9.40
CA PRO A 278 -6.20 19.88 -10.80
C PRO A 278 -4.71 19.60 -11.01
N ASP A 279 -3.89 19.89 -10.01
CA ASP A 279 -2.44 19.78 -10.07
C ASP A 279 -1.96 18.32 -9.91
N CYS A 280 -2.35 17.62 -8.86
CA CYS A 280 -1.98 16.21 -8.64
C CYS A 280 -3.01 15.21 -9.21
N LYS A 281 -4.06 15.67 -9.86
CA LYS A 281 -5.13 14.83 -10.45
C LYS A 281 -5.69 13.80 -9.45
N GLY A 282 -5.83 14.19 -8.20
CA GLY A 282 -6.40 13.36 -7.13
C GLY A 282 -5.41 12.39 -6.46
N LEU A 283 -4.11 12.47 -6.73
CA LEU A 283 -3.09 11.62 -6.10
C LEU A 283 -2.68 12.13 -4.71
N GLY A 284 -2.74 13.44 -4.47
CA GLY A 284 -2.30 14.08 -3.23
C GLY A 284 -0.79 14.25 -3.13
N ILE A 285 -0.05 13.67 -4.07
CA ILE A 285 1.40 13.73 -4.17
C ILE A 285 1.81 14.05 -5.60
N LYS A 286 3.05 14.51 -5.76
CA LYS A 286 3.75 14.63 -7.02
C LYS A 286 5.09 13.91 -6.93
N GLU A 287 5.46 13.22 -7.99
CA GLU A 287 6.82 12.75 -8.20
C GLU A 287 7.62 13.89 -8.78
N GLU A 288 8.52 14.45 -8.00
CA GLU A 288 9.42 15.55 -8.40
C GLU A 288 10.87 15.14 -8.15
N VAL A 289 11.78 15.75 -8.89
CA VAL A 289 13.21 15.50 -8.69
C VAL A 289 13.63 16.00 -7.32
N ASP A 290 14.22 15.10 -6.54
CA ASP A 290 14.73 15.40 -5.21
C ASP A 290 16.21 15.78 -5.29
N LEU A 291 16.54 16.96 -4.77
CA LEU A 291 17.90 17.49 -4.84
C LEU A 291 18.88 16.66 -4.01
N ASP A 292 18.47 16.04 -2.93
CA ASP A 292 19.35 15.17 -2.12
C ASP A 292 19.66 13.85 -2.83
N LEU A 293 18.70 13.36 -3.64
CA LEU A 293 18.93 12.21 -4.52
C LEU A 293 19.78 12.56 -5.75
N LEU A 294 19.69 13.80 -6.22
CA LEU A 294 20.44 14.32 -7.37
C LEU A 294 21.86 14.73 -6.98
N VAL A 295 22.03 15.36 -5.83
CA VAL A 295 23.29 15.86 -5.27
C VAL A 295 23.55 15.21 -3.90
N PRO A 296 24.01 13.94 -3.86
CA PRO A 296 24.19 13.22 -2.60
C PRO A 296 25.30 13.81 -1.69
N ASP A 297 26.26 14.55 -2.26
CA ASP A 297 27.31 15.23 -1.53
C ASP A 297 27.54 16.64 -2.09
N TRP A 298 27.03 17.61 -1.37
CA TRP A 298 27.14 19.04 -1.71
C TRP A 298 28.57 19.62 -1.60
N ASN A 299 29.51 18.86 -1.03
CA ASN A 299 30.91 19.28 -0.97
C ASN A 299 31.66 19.04 -2.28
N LEU A 300 31.13 18.21 -3.17
CA LEU A 300 31.69 17.95 -4.48
C LEU A 300 31.34 19.05 -5.48
N SER A 301 32.26 19.30 -6.41
CA SER A 301 32.02 20.16 -7.58
C SER A 301 31.30 19.38 -8.70
N ILE A 302 30.89 20.12 -9.76
CA ILE A 302 30.26 19.52 -10.95
C ILE A 302 31.26 18.58 -11.64
N ASN A 303 32.53 19.01 -11.78
CA ASN A 303 33.61 18.22 -12.41
C ASN A 303 33.99 16.99 -11.61
N GLU A 304 33.84 17.02 -10.29
CA GLU A 304 34.01 15.83 -9.41
C GLU A 304 32.81 14.87 -9.45
N GLY A 305 31.78 15.20 -10.21
CA GLY A 305 30.58 14.39 -10.34
C GLY A 305 29.56 14.59 -9.22
N GLY A 306 29.55 15.77 -8.59
CA GLY A 306 28.61 16.15 -7.53
C GLY A 306 27.15 16.04 -7.98
N ILE A 307 26.84 16.33 -9.26
CA ILE A 307 25.55 16.06 -9.86
C ILE A 307 25.52 14.62 -10.39
N ARG A 308 24.83 13.74 -9.68
CA ARG A 308 24.79 12.30 -9.97
C ARG A 308 24.32 11.94 -11.37
N TYR A 309 23.41 12.72 -11.96
CA TYR A 309 22.94 12.53 -13.33
C TYR A 309 24.09 12.62 -14.35
N PHE A 310 24.96 13.58 -14.17
CA PHE A 310 26.10 13.81 -15.07
C PHE A 310 27.39 13.08 -14.66
N LYS A 311 27.43 12.38 -13.53
CA LYS A 311 28.65 11.74 -13.00
C LYS A 311 29.41 10.90 -14.03
N THR A 312 28.69 10.16 -14.93
CA THR A 312 29.32 9.35 -15.99
C THR A 312 29.46 10.12 -17.31
N ALA A 313 29.02 11.35 -17.36
CA ALA A 313 29.08 12.21 -18.56
C ALA A 313 30.20 13.25 -18.48
N VAL A 314 30.72 13.51 -17.29
CA VAL A 314 31.85 14.45 -17.08
C VAL A 314 33.02 14.02 -17.96
N GLY A 315 33.51 14.97 -18.76
CA GLY A 315 34.65 14.78 -19.68
C GLY A 315 34.33 13.95 -20.94
N THR A 316 33.05 13.67 -21.23
CA THR A 316 32.61 12.97 -22.44
C THR A 316 31.96 13.92 -23.47
N ASP A 317 31.84 13.45 -24.72
CA ASP A 317 31.18 14.16 -25.80
C ASP A 317 29.66 13.98 -25.86
N ARG A 318 29.01 13.58 -24.76
CA ARG A 318 27.55 13.37 -24.74
C ARG A 318 26.83 14.72 -24.98
N ILE A 319 25.85 14.72 -25.86
CA ILE A 319 25.11 15.93 -26.28
C ILE A 319 24.48 16.68 -25.09
N GLU A 320 23.94 15.95 -24.13
CA GLU A 320 23.31 16.54 -22.93
C GLU A 320 24.35 17.23 -22.04
N TRP A 321 25.54 16.62 -21.91
CA TRP A 321 26.65 17.21 -21.19
C TRP A 321 27.19 18.44 -21.91
N GLN A 322 27.36 18.39 -23.22
CA GLN A 322 27.77 19.57 -24.02
C GLN A 322 26.78 20.74 -23.85
N ARG A 323 25.49 20.50 -23.89
CA ARG A 323 24.44 21.50 -23.64
C ARG A 323 24.58 22.13 -22.26
N PHE A 324 24.73 21.28 -21.25
CA PHE A 324 24.89 21.70 -19.86
C PHE A 324 26.17 22.55 -19.68
N LEU A 325 27.28 22.18 -20.32
CA LEU A 325 28.50 23.00 -20.32
C LEU A 325 28.28 24.37 -20.96
N LYS A 326 27.50 24.46 -22.06
CA LYS A 326 27.16 25.73 -22.70
C LYS A 326 26.25 26.62 -21.84
N LEU A 327 25.40 26.02 -21.02
CA LEU A 327 24.64 26.73 -20.00
C LEU A 327 25.60 27.38 -18.97
N CYS A 328 26.47 26.56 -18.40
CA CYS A 328 27.45 27.02 -17.41
C CYS A 328 28.42 28.07 -17.98
N GLU A 329 28.88 27.92 -19.23
CA GLU A 329 29.73 28.86 -19.91
C GLU A 329 29.05 30.23 -20.10
N TYR A 330 27.79 30.27 -20.50
CA TYR A 330 27.02 31.48 -20.72
C TYR A 330 26.79 32.30 -19.44
N TYR A 331 26.52 31.64 -18.34
CA TYR A 331 26.28 32.27 -17.04
C TYR A 331 27.53 32.34 -16.16
N HIS A 332 28.72 32.00 -16.69
CA HIS A 332 30.01 32.04 -16.00
C HIS A 332 30.07 31.21 -14.73
N ILE A 333 29.39 30.05 -14.70
CA ILE A 333 29.36 29.14 -13.57
C ILE A 333 30.66 28.34 -13.50
N ASP A 334 31.33 28.39 -12.35
CA ASP A 334 32.57 27.66 -12.09
C ASP A 334 32.25 26.17 -11.79
N LEU A 335 32.71 25.28 -12.69
CA LEU A 335 32.46 23.82 -12.60
C LEU A 335 33.31 23.15 -11.51
N ASP A 336 34.34 23.80 -11.00
CA ASP A 336 35.20 23.25 -9.94
C ASP A 336 34.83 23.78 -8.54
N LYS A 337 33.89 24.74 -8.46
CA LYS A 337 33.33 25.23 -7.20
C LYS A 337 32.44 24.17 -6.53
N PRO A 338 32.57 23.90 -5.24
CA PRO A 338 31.67 23.00 -4.51
C PRO A 338 30.20 23.44 -4.61
N LEU A 339 29.29 22.51 -4.83
CA LEU A 339 27.86 22.81 -5.04
C LEU A 339 27.21 23.51 -3.83
N LYS A 340 27.72 23.29 -2.63
CA LYS A 340 27.25 23.98 -1.40
C LYS A 340 27.50 25.49 -1.45
N ASP A 341 28.56 25.93 -2.14
CA ASP A 341 29.01 27.30 -2.15
C ASP A 341 28.37 28.13 -3.28
N PHE A 342 27.54 27.49 -4.13
CA PHE A 342 26.76 28.19 -5.14
C PHE A 342 25.68 29.06 -4.50
N ASP A 343 25.51 30.27 -5.05
CA ASP A 343 24.40 31.15 -4.66
C ASP A 343 23.04 30.66 -5.21
N GLU A 344 21.98 31.39 -4.92
CA GLU A 344 20.63 31.01 -5.28
C GLU A 344 20.40 31.10 -6.80
N GLU A 345 20.98 32.08 -7.47
CA GLU A 345 20.89 32.29 -8.92
C GLU A 345 21.68 31.22 -9.69
N GLU A 346 22.90 30.89 -9.27
CA GLU A 346 23.70 29.81 -9.84
C GLU A 346 22.98 28.45 -9.70
N ARG A 347 22.37 28.19 -8.54
CA ARG A 347 21.58 26.97 -8.31
C ARG A 347 20.35 26.92 -9.20
N ASP A 348 19.62 28.03 -9.31
CA ASP A 348 18.42 28.04 -10.17
C ASP A 348 18.82 27.74 -11.63
N ILE A 349 19.84 28.35 -12.17
CA ILE A 349 20.31 28.09 -13.52
C ILE A 349 20.74 26.63 -13.71
N ILE A 350 21.51 26.04 -12.78
CA ILE A 350 21.97 24.65 -12.89
C ILE A 350 20.80 23.68 -12.86
N PHE A 351 19.81 23.92 -12.00
CA PHE A 351 18.73 22.96 -11.79
C PHE A 351 17.53 23.22 -12.70
N THR A 352 17.13 24.46 -12.95
CA THR A 352 15.96 24.79 -13.77
C THR A 352 16.30 25.11 -15.22
N GLY A 353 17.40 25.82 -15.49
CA GLY A 353 17.88 26.11 -16.84
C GLY A 353 18.05 27.58 -17.12
N SER A 354 18.24 27.93 -18.42
CA SER A 354 18.49 29.29 -18.85
C SER A 354 17.24 30.18 -18.82
N HIS A 355 17.39 31.42 -18.36
CA HIS A 355 16.36 32.46 -18.42
C HIS A 355 16.23 33.10 -19.79
N ASP A 356 17.31 33.05 -20.59
CA ASP A 356 17.40 33.61 -21.94
C ASP A 356 17.68 32.52 -22.98
N PRO A 357 17.29 32.71 -24.25
CA PRO A 357 17.68 31.82 -25.33
C PRO A 357 19.17 31.96 -25.63
N ILE A 358 19.92 30.89 -25.52
CA ILE A 358 21.36 30.82 -25.73
C ILE A 358 21.66 30.32 -27.16
N THR A 359 22.58 30.96 -27.86
CA THR A 359 23.10 30.44 -29.12
C THR A 359 24.32 29.56 -28.84
N TYR A 360 24.21 28.29 -29.14
CA TYR A 360 25.28 27.33 -28.89
C TYR A 360 25.50 26.37 -30.04
N THR A 361 26.67 25.76 -30.07
CA THR A 361 27.08 24.76 -31.06
C THR A 361 27.34 23.44 -30.37
N ILE A 362 26.77 22.35 -30.89
CA ILE A 362 26.97 20.98 -30.41
C ILE A 362 27.59 20.14 -31.55
N VAL A 363 28.44 19.19 -31.15
CA VAL A 363 29.02 18.20 -32.05
C VAL A 363 28.44 16.84 -31.74
N SER A 364 27.78 16.20 -32.71
CA SER A 364 27.27 14.86 -32.54
C SER A 364 28.41 13.80 -32.54
N SER A 365 28.15 12.61 -32.04
CA SER A 365 29.09 11.50 -32.09
C SER A 365 29.51 11.10 -33.51
N SER A 366 28.74 11.48 -34.52
CA SER A 366 29.05 11.32 -35.95
C SER A 366 29.85 12.48 -36.55
N GLY A 367 30.28 13.49 -35.73
CA GLY A 367 31.03 14.64 -36.17
C GLY A 367 30.18 15.76 -36.81
N ASN A 368 28.86 15.64 -36.86
CA ASN A 368 28.01 16.71 -37.39
C ASN A 368 27.92 17.88 -36.39
N VAL A 369 28.17 19.08 -36.88
CA VAL A 369 28.11 20.32 -36.13
C VAL A 369 26.75 20.97 -36.32
N SER A 370 26.02 21.23 -35.24
CA SER A 370 24.70 21.89 -35.24
C SER A 370 24.79 23.16 -34.40
N ARG A 371 24.42 24.31 -35.00
CA ARG A 371 24.27 25.58 -34.28
C ARG A 371 22.78 25.91 -34.12
N THR A 372 22.35 26.16 -32.89
CA THR A 372 20.95 26.44 -32.55
C THR A 372 20.87 27.57 -31.53
N THR A 373 19.73 28.28 -31.52
CA THR A 373 19.40 29.27 -30.48
C THR A 373 18.15 28.77 -29.76
N ASN A 374 18.29 28.40 -28.50
CA ASN A 374 17.17 27.87 -27.72
C ASN A 374 17.43 28.04 -26.20
N TYR A 375 16.40 27.88 -25.40
CA TYR A 375 16.56 27.74 -23.97
C TYR A 375 17.26 26.40 -23.67
N ILE A 376 18.20 26.41 -22.73
CA ILE A 376 18.87 25.19 -22.26
C ILE A 376 18.27 24.79 -20.92
N GLU A 377 17.77 23.56 -20.86
CA GLU A 377 17.19 23.00 -19.65
C GLU A 377 18.26 22.74 -18.60
N GLY A 378 17.95 23.04 -17.33
CA GLY A 378 18.73 22.58 -16.19
C GLY A 378 18.48 21.09 -15.90
N VAL A 379 19.22 20.55 -14.94
CA VAL A 379 19.24 19.12 -14.69
C VAL A 379 17.89 18.60 -14.19
N VAL A 380 17.21 19.34 -13.33
CA VAL A 380 15.89 18.97 -12.79
C VAL A 380 14.85 18.96 -13.90
N THR A 381 14.78 20.04 -14.68
CA THR A 381 13.84 20.16 -15.80
C THR A 381 14.07 19.08 -16.86
N LEU A 382 15.35 18.78 -17.16
CA LEU A 382 15.71 17.73 -18.10
C LEU A 382 15.25 16.33 -17.62
N ILE A 383 15.50 15.98 -16.34
CA ILE A 383 15.10 14.69 -15.78
C ILE A 383 13.57 14.56 -15.78
N GLN A 384 12.85 15.61 -15.33
CA GLN A 384 11.39 15.63 -15.28
C GLN A 384 10.79 15.38 -16.66
N ARG A 385 11.21 16.15 -17.67
CA ARG A 385 10.74 15.98 -19.05
C ARG A 385 11.05 14.58 -19.60
N ARG A 386 12.27 14.10 -19.38
CA ARG A 386 12.66 12.76 -19.83
C ARG A 386 11.86 11.65 -19.17
N TYR A 387 11.52 11.78 -17.90
CA TYR A 387 10.67 10.84 -17.18
C TYR A 387 9.25 10.79 -17.79
N GLU A 388 8.70 11.94 -18.16
CA GLU A 388 7.37 12.06 -18.76
C GLU A 388 7.31 11.53 -20.19
N GLU A 389 8.33 11.81 -21.01
CA GLU A 389 8.38 11.46 -22.43
C GLU A 389 8.79 10.01 -22.71
N THR A 390 9.53 9.36 -21.80
CA THR A 390 10.08 8.03 -22.09
C THR A 390 9.03 6.94 -22.04
N SER A 391 8.99 6.09 -23.08
CA SER A 391 8.21 4.84 -23.12
C SER A 391 9.00 3.60 -22.64
N SER A 392 10.31 3.74 -22.48
CA SER A 392 11.19 2.65 -22.02
C SER A 392 11.06 2.46 -20.51
N LYS A 393 10.66 1.26 -20.07
CA LYS A 393 10.56 0.91 -18.66
C LYS A 393 11.87 1.11 -17.90
N TRP A 394 12.99 0.67 -18.48
CA TRP A 394 14.33 0.83 -17.88
C TRP A 394 14.72 2.30 -17.72
N SER A 395 14.50 3.12 -18.77
CA SER A 395 14.79 4.56 -18.71
C SER A 395 13.92 5.25 -17.68
N LYS A 396 12.65 4.87 -17.59
CA LYS A 396 11.71 5.41 -16.60
C LYS A 396 12.14 5.09 -15.17
N GLU A 397 12.53 3.84 -14.89
CA GLU A 397 13.08 3.43 -13.59
C GLU A 397 14.38 4.18 -13.25
N TRP A 398 15.21 4.43 -14.25
CA TRP A 398 16.43 5.20 -14.05
C TRP A 398 16.17 6.66 -13.69
N TYR A 399 15.27 7.36 -14.42
CA TYR A 399 14.87 8.73 -14.08
C TYR A 399 14.15 8.80 -12.74
N ALA A 400 13.26 7.86 -12.46
CA ALA A 400 12.58 7.74 -11.17
C ALA A 400 13.58 7.60 -9.99
N SER A 401 14.79 7.10 -10.22
CA SER A 401 15.83 7.03 -9.18
C SER A 401 16.34 8.37 -8.66
N PHE A 402 16.00 9.47 -9.32
CA PHE A 402 16.30 10.84 -8.91
C PHE A 402 15.09 11.57 -8.36
N MET A 403 13.92 10.89 -8.31
CA MET A 403 12.65 11.48 -7.93
C MET A 403 12.19 10.93 -6.58
N ALA A 404 11.50 11.77 -5.84
CA ALA A 404 10.81 11.40 -4.61
C ALA A 404 9.35 11.84 -4.66
N GLU A 405 8.50 11.18 -3.87
CA GLU A 405 7.13 11.60 -3.67
C GLU A 405 7.08 12.79 -2.72
N HIS A 406 6.66 13.94 -3.21
CA HIS A 406 6.40 15.12 -2.41
C HIS A 406 4.91 15.36 -2.26
N THR A 407 4.49 15.90 -1.12
CA THR A 407 3.10 16.32 -0.93
C THR A 407 2.74 17.40 -1.94
N CYS A 408 1.61 17.25 -2.63
CA CYS A 408 1.17 18.22 -3.61
C CYS A 408 1.07 19.64 -2.99
N PRO A 409 1.75 20.66 -3.55
CA PRO A 409 1.77 22.01 -2.98
C PRO A 409 0.41 22.70 -3.03
N THR A 410 -0.46 22.32 -3.97
CA THR A 410 -1.78 22.94 -4.16
C THR A 410 -2.81 22.42 -3.19
N CYS A 411 -2.89 21.09 -2.98
CA CYS A 411 -3.90 20.51 -2.11
C CYS A 411 -3.34 20.02 -0.77
N HIS A 412 -2.05 20.16 -0.52
CA HIS A 412 -1.38 19.72 0.71
C HIS A 412 -1.73 18.29 1.12
N GLY A 413 -1.83 17.39 0.13
CA GLY A 413 -2.18 15.99 0.34
C GLY A 413 -3.69 15.67 0.35
N ALA A 414 -4.56 16.68 0.34
CA ALA A 414 -6.02 16.51 0.42
C ALA A 414 -6.65 15.86 -0.82
N ARG A 415 -5.94 15.73 -1.95
CA ARG A 415 -6.40 15.10 -3.21
C ARG A 415 -7.57 15.80 -3.91
N LEU A 416 -8.34 16.62 -3.20
CA LEU A 416 -9.52 17.34 -3.67
C LEU A 416 -9.19 18.82 -3.88
N ASN A 417 -10.00 19.50 -4.67
CA ASN A 417 -9.88 20.94 -4.88
C ASN A 417 -10.49 21.73 -3.70
N GLU A 418 -10.17 23.02 -3.61
CA GLU A 418 -10.59 23.91 -2.52
C GLU A 418 -12.12 24.01 -2.39
N MET A 419 -12.83 23.97 -3.51
CA MET A 419 -14.28 24.04 -3.56
C MET A 419 -14.94 22.86 -2.83
N VAL A 420 -14.42 21.65 -3.00
CA VAL A 420 -14.89 20.44 -2.30
C VAL A 420 -14.50 20.49 -0.84
N LEU A 421 -13.29 20.96 -0.53
CA LEU A 421 -12.80 21.08 0.85
C LEU A 421 -13.55 22.14 1.67
N SER A 422 -14.23 23.07 1.00
CA SER A 422 -15.09 24.06 1.66
C SER A 422 -16.38 23.49 2.23
N VAL A 423 -16.75 22.24 1.87
CA VAL A 423 -17.98 21.60 2.35
C VAL A 423 -17.68 20.79 3.61
N GLN A 424 -18.48 21.04 4.67
CA GLN A 424 -18.30 20.44 5.99
C GLN A 424 -19.56 19.75 6.48
N VAL A 425 -19.37 18.69 7.27
CA VAL A 425 -20.39 18.03 8.09
C VAL A 425 -19.87 17.98 9.51
N GLY A 426 -20.64 18.49 10.47
CA GLY A 426 -20.20 18.55 11.87
C GLY A 426 -18.90 19.34 12.10
N GLY A 427 -18.56 20.28 11.20
CA GLY A 427 -17.34 21.10 11.27
C GLY A 427 -16.09 20.50 10.64
N LEU A 428 -16.17 19.30 10.05
CA LEU A 428 -15.07 18.66 9.34
C LEU A 428 -15.38 18.54 7.85
N ASN A 429 -14.39 18.80 6.98
CA ASN A 429 -14.48 18.43 5.58
C ASN A 429 -14.21 16.92 5.40
N ILE A 430 -14.52 16.38 4.21
CA ILE A 430 -14.42 14.94 3.97
C ILE A 430 -12.98 14.38 4.16
N ILE A 431 -11.95 15.17 3.87
CA ILE A 431 -10.56 14.74 4.04
C ILE A 431 -10.13 14.80 5.50
N GLU A 432 -10.52 15.84 6.22
CA GLU A 432 -10.29 15.92 7.67
C GLU A 432 -10.94 14.74 8.39
N PHE A 433 -12.16 14.37 8.02
CA PHE A 433 -12.82 13.17 8.54
C PHE A 433 -12.02 11.90 8.19
N THR A 434 -11.59 11.71 6.93
CA THR A 434 -10.85 10.51 6.54
C THR A 434 -9.46 10.44 7.14
N ASN A 435 -8.90 11.54 7.62
CA ASN A 435 -7.62 11.60 8.33
C ASN A 435 -7.73 11.28 9.83
N LEU A 436 -8.94 11.22 10.37
CA LEU A 436 -9.16 10.69 11.71
C LEU A 436 -8.78 9.21 11.76
N SER A 437 -8.29 8.73 12.91
CA SER A 437 -8.24 7.30 13.16
C SER A 437 -9.67 6.72 13.15
N ILE A 438 -9.80 5.43 12.80
CA ILE A 438 -11.10 4.74 12.76
C ILE A 438 -11.82 4.90 14.11
N GLU A 439 -11.10 4.80 15.22
CA GLU A 439 -11.62 5.01 16.58
C GLU A 439 -12.20 6.42 16.76
N LYS A 440 -11.46 7.47 16.36
CA LYS A 440 -11.92 8.85 16.42
C LYS A 440 -13.04 9.14 15.42
N ALA A 441 -13.01 8.52 14.25
CA ALA A 441 -14.07 8.64 13.26
C ALA A 441 -15.39 8.04 13.77
N LEU A 442 -15.31 6.91 14.49
CA LEU A 442 -16.47 6.29 15.16
C LEU A 442 -17.04 7.22 16.23
N GLU A 443 -16.19 7.72 17.14
CA GLU A 443 -16.58 8.69 18.16
C GLU A 443 -17.21 9.94 17.57
N PHE A 444 -16.68 10.46 16.46
CA PHE A 444 -17.24 11.59 15.74
C PHE A 444 -18.65 11.31 15.22
N VAL A 445 -18.86 10.13 14.60
CA VAL A 445 -20.17 9.74 14.06
C VAL A 445 -21.21 9.59 15.18
N GLU A 446 -20.84 9.01 16.32
CA GLU A 446 -21.71 8.84 17.49
C GLU A 446 -22.11 10.18 18.13
N ASN A 447 -21.20 11.16 18.12
CA ASN A 447 -21.43 12.48 18.71
C ASN A 447 -21.92 13.54 17.71
N LEU A 448 -22.15 13.17 16.45
CA LEU A 448 -22.54 14.09 15.37
C LEU A 448 -23.95 14.65 15.63
N LYS A 449 -24.05 15.97 15.74
CA LYS A 449 -25.32 16.69 15.93
C LYS A 449 -25.80 17.21 14.59
N LEU A 450 -26.95 16.75 14.17
CA LEU A 450 -27.64 17.17 12.95
C LEU A 450 -29.01 17.80 13.34
N SER A 451 -29.57 18.58 12.44
CA SER A 451 -30.96 19.02 12.57
C SER A 451 -31.92 17.84 12.35
N GLU A 452 -33.17 17.93 12.85
CA GLU A 452 -34.17 16.86 12.70
C GLU A 452 -34.39 16.42 11.23
N MET A 453 -34.30 17.36 10.30
CA MET A 453 -34.43 17.07 8.87
C MET A 453 -33.20 16.34 8.32
N GLU A 454 -32.01 16.80 8.67
CA GLU A 454 -30.74 16.19 8.25
C GLU A 454 -30.58 14.79 8.83
N GLU A 455 -31.01 14.58 10.08
CA GLU A 455 -30.99 13.28 10.73
C GLU A 455 -31.87 12.26 9.96
N LYS A 456 -33.08 12.65 9.54
CA LYS A 456 -33.93 11.79 8.71
C LYS A 456 -33.31 11.45 7.37
N ILE A 457 -32.56 12.37 6.76
CA ILE A 457 -31.86 12.16 5.49
C ILE A 457 -30.63 11.26 5.67
N ALA A 458 -29.86 11.49 6.73
CA ALA A 458 -28.57 10.84 6.94
C ALA A 458 -28.64 9.49 7.67
N HIS A 459 -29.75 9.19 8.34
CA HIS A 459 -29.88 8.02 9.24
C HIS A 459 -29.34 6.71 8.66
N LEU A 460 -29.78 6.32 7.46
CA LEU A 460 -29.32 5.08 6.84
C LEU A 460 -27.84 5.14 6.42
N ILE A 461 -27.39 6.31 5.99
CA ILE A 461 -25.99 6.51 5.57
C ILE A 461 -25.07 6.43 6.80
N LEU A 462 -25.42 7.11 7.88
CA LEU A 462 -24.67 7.12 9.13
C LEU A 462 -24.63 5.73 9.77
N LYS A 463 -25.73 4.98 9.69
CA LYS A 463 -25.77 3.59 10.15
C LYS A 463 -24.75 2.73 9.42
N GLU A 464 -24.70 2.82 8.09
CA GLU A 464 -23.74 2.04 7.27
C GLU A 464 -22.28 2.45 7.56
N ILE A 465 -22.02 3.75 7.75
CA ILE A 465 -20.68 4.24 8.13
C ILE A 465 -20.32 3.72 9.52
N HIS A 466 -21.21 3.84 10.49
CA HIS A 466 -21.02 3.40 11.88
C HIS A 466 -20.72 1.89 11.93
N ASP A 467 -21.57 1.06 11.32
CA ASP A 467 -21.42 -0.39 11.33
C ASP A 467 -20.03 -0.80 10.75
N ARG A 468 -19.63 -0.23 9.59
CA ARG A 468 -18.32 -0.52 8.98
C ARG A 468 -17.13 -0.04 9.80
N LEU A 469 -17.23 1.15 10.42
CA LEU A 469 -16.19 1.64 11.33
C LEU A 469 -16.07 0.75 12.58
N THR A 470 -17.19 0.30 13.12
CA THR A 470 -17.24 -0.63 14.27
C THR A 470 -16.52 -1.93 13.93
N PHE A 471 -16.82 -2.56 12.80
CA PHE A 471 -16.15 -3.80 12.38
C PHE A 471 -14.64 -3.60 12.17
N LEU A 472 -14.21 -2.49 11.60
CA LEU A 472 -12.78 -2.19 11.46
C LEU A 472 -12.10 -2.03 12.83
N ASN A 473 -12.78 -1.47 13.80
CA ASN A 473 -12.27 -1.31 15.16
C ASN A 473 -12.21 -2.66 15.91
N GLU A 474 -13.20 -3.51 15.74
CA GLU A 474 -13.28 -4.86 16.34
C GLU A 474 -12.19 -5.80 15.82
N VAL A 475 -11.81 -5.71 14.54
CA VAL A 475 -10.67 -6.46 14.01
C VAL A 475 -9.29 -5.85 14.35
N GLY A 476 -9.24 -4.89 15.30
CA GLY A 476 -7.99 -4.30 15.79
C GLY A 476 -7.35 -3.27 14.85
N LEU A 477 -8.12 -2.63 13.96
CA LEU A 477 -7.64 -1.61 13.02
C LEU A 477 -8.01 -0.17 13.42
N GLY A 478 -8.45 0.05 14.67
CA GLY A 478 -8.89 1.35 15.19
C GLY A 478 -7.86 2.47 15.03
N TYR A 479 -6.58 2.14 15.01
CA TYR A 479 -5.48 3.08 14.82
C TYR A 479 -5.27 3.57 13.37
N LEU A 480 -5.81 2.87 12.36
CA LEU A 480 -5.67 3.25 10.96
C LEU A 480 -6.53 4.48 10.63
N THR A 481 -6.11 5.22 9.59
CA THR A 481 -6.92 6.29 9.00
C THR A 481 -7.56 5.82 7.70
N LEU A 482 -8.74 6.32 7.37
CA LEU A 482 -9.43 5.99 6.12
C LEU A 482 -8.67 6.52 4.88
N SER A 483 -7.88 7.59 5.05
CA SER A 483 -7.03 8.19 4.01
C SER A 483 -5.78 7.39 3.68
N ARG A 484 -5.38 6.42 4.56
CA ARG A 484 -4.16 5.62 4.36
C ARG A 484 -4.24 4.84 3.05
N ARG A 485 -3.16 4.90 2.26
CA ARG A 485 -3.06 4.18 0.98
C ARG A 485 -3.03 2.67 1.20
N ALA A 486 -3.79 1.95 0.38
CA ALA A 486 -3.85 0.49 0.44
C ALA A 486 -2.47 -0.18 0.18
N GLY A 487 -1.64 0.40 -0.69
CA GLY A 487 -0.29 -0.10 -0.96
C GLY A 487 0.71 0.01 0.20
N GLY A 488 0.40 0.81 1.24
CA GLY A 488 1.22 0.96 2.45
C GLY A 488 0.74 0.10 3.64
N LEU A 489 -0.23 -0.78 3.43
CA LEU A 489 -0.73 -1.69 4.45
C LEU A 489 0.14 -2.95 4.51
N SER A 490 0.33 -3.48 5.71
CA SER A 490 0.87 -4.82 5.88
C SER A 490 -0.11 -5.88 5.35
N GLY A 491 0.39 -7.10 5.08
CA GLY A 491 -0.46 -8.20 4.62
C GLY A 491 -1.62 -8.49 5.59
N GLY A 492 -1.34 -8.51 6.88
CA GLY A 492 -2.34 -8.71 7.92
C GLY A 492 -3.36 -7.57 8.03
N GLU A 493 -2.93 -6.30 7.91
CA GLU A 493 -3.85 -5.15 7.88
C GLU A 493 -4.82 -5.23 6.69
N ALA A 494 -4.30 -5.54 5.50
CA ALA A 494 -5.12 -5.68 4.30
C ALA A 494 -6.12 -6.83 4.40
N GLN A 495 -5.71 -7.95 4.99
CA GLN A 495 -6.57 -9.11 5.22
C GLN A 495 -7.69 -8.78 6.20
N ARG A 496 -7.38 -8.12 7.33
CA ARG A 496 -8.39 -7.71 8.32
C ARG A 496 -9.37 -6.68 7.77
N ILE A 497 -8.94 -5.78 6.88
CA ILE A 497 -9.85 -4.86 6.18
C ILE A 497 -10.85 -5.66 5.34
N ARG A 498 -10.39 -6.69 4.61
CA ARG A 498 -11.30 -7.56 3.84
C ARG A 498 -12.24 -8.34 4.76
N LEU A 499 -11.72 -8.85 5.88
CA LEU A 499 -12.53 -9.55 6.89
C LEU A 499 -13.65 -8.63 7.41
N ALA A 500 -13.32 -7.42 7.86
CA ALA A 500 -14.29 -6.44 8.32
C ALA A 500 -15.35 -6.09 7.26
N THR A 501 -14.93 -5.97 5.99
CA THR A 501 -15.85 -5.71 4.87
C THR A 501 -16.82 -6.87 4.64
N GLN A 502 -16.35 -8.13 4.77
CA GLN A 502 -17.21 -9.31 4.61
C GLN A 502 -18.18 -9.48 5.77
N ILE A 503 -17.75 -9.23 7.01
CA ILE A 503 -18.64 -9.25 8.19
C ILE A 503 -19.73 -8.19 8.03
N GLY A 504 -19.37 -6.99 7.59
CA GLY A 504 -20.32 -5.92 7.30
C GLY A 504 -21.42 -6.28 6.31
N SER A 505 -21.18 -7.27 5.44
CA SER A 505 -22.20 -7.78 4.50
C SER A 505 -23.30 -8.61 5.19
N ARG A 506 -23.07 -9.09 6.44
CA ARG A 506 -23.99 -9.92 7.24
C ARG A 506 -24.56 -11.11 6.46
N LEU A 507 -23.77 -11.71 5.58
CA LEU A 507 -24.17 -12.92 4.86
C LEU A 507 -24.32 -14.09 5.82
N THR A 508 -25.30 -14.95 5.57
CA THR A 508 -25.60 -16.14 6.36
C THR A 508 -25.59 -17.39 5.49
N GLY A 509 -25.21 -18.54 6.06
CA GLY A 509 -25.17 -19.81 5.35
C GLY A 509 -24.00 -19.94 4.37
N VAL A 510 -22.95 -19.17 4.55
CA VAL A 510 -21.74 -19.10 3.72
C VAL A 510 -20.61 -19.90 4.38
N LEU A 511 -19.71 -20.44 3.57
CA LEU A 511 -18.43 -20.98 4.02
C LEU A 511 -17.35 -19.91 3.86
N TYR A 512 -16.83 -19.38 4.96
CA TYR A 512 -15.66 -18.52 4.96
C TYR A 512 -14.40 -19.36 5.10
N VAL A 513 -13.42 -19.14 4.23
CA VAL A 513 -12.10 -19.78 4.28
C VAL A 513 -11.05 -18.69 4.48
N LEU A 514 -10.36 -18.71 5.62
CA LEU A 514 -9.38 -17.69 6.01
C LEU A 514 -7.98 -18.31 6.09
N ASP A 515 -6.96 -17.53 5.67
CA ASP A 515 -5.56 -17.92 5.73
C ASP A 515 -4.82 -17.08 6.76
N GLU A 516 -4.51 -17.67 7.92
CA GLU A 516 -3.72 -17.08 9.00
C GLU A 516 -4.15 -15.64 9.39
N PRO A 517 -5.39 -15.39 9.78
CA PRO A 517 -5.87 -14.03 10.05
C PRO A 517 -5.25 -13.37 11.29
N SER A 518 -4.60 -14.13 12.19
CA SER A 518 -3.89 -13.64 13.38
C SER A 518 -2.53 -12.99 13.07
N ILE A 519 -2.06 -13.07 11.83
CA ILE A 519 -0.73 -12.56 11.44
C ILE A 519 -0.52 -11.11 11.83
N GLY A 520 0.64 -10.84 12.46
CA GLY A 520 1.05 -9.49 12.87
C GLY A 520 0.19 -8.88 13.96
N LEU A 521 -0.63 -9.69 14.65
CA LEU A 521 -1.40 -9.25 15.81
C LEU A 521 -0.64 -9.46 17.11
N HIS A 522 -0.75 -8.47 17.97
CA HIS A 522 -0.46 -8.65 19.39
C HIS A 522 -1.55 -9.51 20.03
N GLN A 523 -1.24 -10.32 21.05
CA GLN A 523 -2.21 -11.22 21.70
C GLN A 523 -3.49 -10.50 22.14
N ARG A 524 -3.40 -9.27 22.62
CA ARG A 524 -4.58 -8.45 22.96
C ARG A 524 -5.53 -8.23 21.77
N ASP A 525 -4.95 -8.01 20.58
CA ASP A 525 -5.74 -7.75 19.38
C ASP A 525 -6.26 -9.08 18.79
N ASN A 526 -5.57 -10.19 19.06
CA ASN A 526 -5.99 -11.53 18.68
C ASN A 526 -7.26 -11.97 19.43
N GLU A 527 -7.41 -11.62 20.71
CA GLU A 527 -8.63 -11.87 21.48
C GLU A 527 -9.86 -11.26 20.77
N LYS A 528 -9.74 -10.05 20.21
CA LYS A 528 -10.82 -9.40 19.45
C LYS A 528 -11.11 -10.12 18.14
N LEU A 529 -10.07 -10.54 17.42
CA LEU A 529 -10.24 -11.30 16.18
C LEU A 529 -10.99 -12.63 16.43
N ILE A 530 -10.62 -13.37 17.48
CA ILE A 530 -11.29 -14.63 17.84
C ILE A 530 -12.78 -14.37 18.09
N HIS A 531 -13.11 -13.34 18.85
CA HIS A 531 -14.53 -12.98 19.10
C HIS A 531 -15.26 -12.68 17.79
N THR A 532 -14.63 -11.94 16.87
CA THR A 532 -15.18 -11.63 15.55
C THR A 532 -15.45 -12.90 14.72
N LEU A 533 -14.54 -13.89 14.75
CA LEU A 533 -14.72 -15.18 14.06
C LEU A 533 -15.88 -16.00 14.67
N GLN A 534 -16.02 -15.95 15.99
CA GLN A 534 -17.13 -16.59 16.71
C GLN A 534 -18.47 -15.92 16.36
N GLU A 535 -18.54 -14.60 16.27
CA GLU A 535 -19.73 -13.87 15.81
C GLU A 535 -20.13 -14.27 14.38
N MET A 536 -19.15 -14.39 13.46
CA MET A 536 -19.43 -14.88 12.10
C MET A 536 -20.05 -16.28 12.10
N ARG A 537 -19.54 -17.19 12.95
CA ARG A 537 -20.11 -18.51 13.16
C ARG A 537 -21.54 -18.42 13.69
N ASP A 538 -21.77 -17.59 14.69
CA ASP A 538 -23.06 -17.46 15.39
C ASP A 538 -24.17 -16.86 14.48
N LEU A 539 -23.78 -16.15 13.43
CA LEU A 539 -24.67 -15.74 12.34
C LEU A 539 -25.12 -16.93 11.45
N GLY A 540 -24.68 -18.16 11.70
CA GLY A 540 -25.03 -19.36 10.95
C GLY A 540 -24.12 -19.62 9.75
N ASN A 541 -22.86 -19.19 9.82
CA ASN A 541 -21.85 -19.47 8.81
C ASN A 541 -20.91 -20.60 9.27
N SER A 542 -20.32 -21.28 8.30
CA SER A 542 -19.18 -22.16 8.55
C SER A 542 -17.90 -21.36 8.39
N VAL A 543 -17.03 -21.37 9.40
CA VAL A 543 -15.78 -20.61 9.37
C VAL A 543 -14.60 -21.56 9.42
N LEU A 544 -13.87 -21.68 8.31
CA LEU A 544 -12.72 -22.56 8.16
C LEU A 544 -11.45 -21.70 8.14
N VAL A 545 -10.57 -21.87 9.10
CA VAL A 545 -9.38 -21.05 9.27
C VAL A 545 -8.12 -21.91 9.23
N VAL A 546 -7.18 -21.57 8.38
CA VAL A 546 -5.81 -22.10 8.46
C VAL A 546 -5.08 -21.28 9.50
N GLU A 547 -4.64 -21.88 10.61
CA GLU A 547 -4.08 -21.16 11.75
C GLU A 547 -3.01 -21.95 12.51
N HIS A 548 -2.13 -21.20 13.18
CA HIS A 548 -1.05 -21.73 14.01
C HIS A 548 -1.04 -21.15 15.43
N ASP A 549 -1.86 -20.14 15.68
CA ASP A 549 -1.99 -19.50 16.98
C ASP A 549 -2.68 -20.39 17.99
N GLU A 550 -2.06 -20.60 19.15
CA GLU A 550 -2.55 -21.50 20.17
C GLU A 550 -3.86 -21.02 20.81
N ASP A 551 -4.02 -19.72 21.03
CA ASP A 551 -5.24 -19.17 21.64
C ASP A 551 -6.42 -19.35 20.69
N THR A 552 -6.23 -19.10 19.40
CA THR A 552 -7.25 -19.32 18.36
C THR A 552 -7.65 -20.79 18.25
N MET A 553 -6.67 -21.71 18.36
CA MET A 553 -6.96 -23.15 18.36
C MET A 553 -7.76 -23.57 19.59
N ARG A 554 -7.45 -23.05 20.78
CA ARG A 554 -8.16 -23.38 22.03
C ARG A 554 -9.62 -22.88 22.06
N GLU A 555 -9.87 -21.75 21.44
CA GLU A 555 -11.19 -21.11 21.38
C GLU A 555 -12.04 -21.58 20.18
N SER A 556 -11.53 -22.52 19.36
CA SER A 556 -12.25 -23.08 18.23
C SER A 556 -13.20 -24.21 18.67
N ASP A 557 -14.21 -24.50 17.82
CA ASP A 557 -15.13 -25.62 18.04
C ASP A 557 -14.52 -26.94 17.57
N TYR A 558 -13.66 -26.91 16.56
CA TYR A 558 -13.13 -28.11 15.92
C TYR A 558 -11.75 -27.84 15.30
N ILE A 559 -10.82 -28.77 15.46
CA ILE A 559 -9.48 -28.72 14.90
C ILE A 559 -9.27 -29.89 13.94
N ILE A 560 -8.57 -29.64 12.84
CA ILE A 560 -8.09 -30.61 11.88
C ILE A 560 -6.58 -30.46 11.78
N ASP A 561 -5.81 -31.41 12.28
CA ASP A 561 -4.35 -31.41 12.23
C ASP A 561 -3.86 -32.21 11.03
N ILE A 562 -3.10 -31.55 10.14
CA ILE A 562 -2.58 -32.13 8.90
C ILE A 562 -1.07 -32.32 9.02
N GLY A 563 -0.64 -33.57 8.81
CA GLY A 563 0.75 -33.97 8.99
C GLY A 563 1.03 -35.35 8.40
N PRO A 564 1.89 -36.14 9.08
CA PRO A 564 2.66 -35.84 10.30
C PRO A 564 3.90 -34.95 10.06
N GLY A 565 4.33 -34.77 8.80
CA GLY A 565 5.46 -33.96 8.41
C GLY A 565 5.11 -32.93 7.35
N ALA A 566 6.13 -32.40 6.68
CA ALA A 566 6.02 -31.46 5.58
C ALA A 566 6.27 -32.12 4.22
N GLY A 567 5.77 -31.55 3.12
CA GLY A 567 5.99 -32.04 1.76
C GLY A 567 5.54 -33.48 1.57
N ILE A 568 6.45 -34.34 1.11
CA ILE A 568 6.18 -35.77 0.87
C ILE A 568 5.82 -36.56 2.15
N HIS A 569 6.22 -36.05 3.31
CA HIS A 569 5.92 -36.65 4.61
C HIS A 569 4.61 -36.12 5.21
N GLY A 570 3.97 -35.15 4.57
CA GLY A 570 2.67 -34.57 4.96
C GLY A 570 1.49 -35.15 4.21
N GLY A 571 0.43 -34.38 4.13
CA GLY A 571 -0.75 -34.64 3.31
C GLY A 571 -1.75 -35.63 3.89
N GLN A 572 -1.69 -35.92 5.19
CA GLN A 572 -2.63 -36.80 5.89
C GLN A 572 -3.29 -36.08 7.06
N VAL A 573 -4.52 -36.44 7.39
CA VAL A 573 -5.15 -35.97 8.63
C VAL A 573 -4.61 -36.83 9.76
N VAL A 574 -3.92 -36.22 10.71
CA VAL A 574 -3.30 -36.92 11.87
C VAL A 574 -4.24 -36.94 13.05
N ALA A 575 -4.93 -35.83 13.29
CA ALA A 575 -5.91 -35.73 14.37
C ALA A 575 -7.04 -34.79 13.94
N TYR A 576 -8.22 -35.02 14.50
CA TYR A 576 -9.38 -34.14 14.34
C TYR A 576 -10.31 -34.27 15.53
N GLY A 577 -11.06 -33.26 15.82
CA GLY A 577 -12.01 -33.22 16.95
C GLY A 577 -11.97 -31.88 17.68
N THR A 578 -12.46 -31.87 18.93
CA THR A 578 -12.34 -30.69 19.79
C THR A 578 -10.90 -30.41 20.15
N PRO A 579 -10.55 -29.19 20.59
CA PRO A 579 -9.19 -28.86 21.04
C PRO A 579 -8.64 -29.86 22.07
N GLU A 580 -9.48 -30.33 22.99
CA GLU A 580 -9.11 -31.30 24.01
C GLU A 580 -8.81 -32.70 23.43
N GLU A 581 -9.59 -33.14 22.45
CA GLU A 581 -9.38 -34.41 21.76
C GLU A 581 -8.08 -34.41 20.96
N VAL A 582 -7.78 -33.31 20.28
CA VAL A 582 -6.51 -33.17 19.56
C VAL A 582 -5.34 -33.05 20.52
N ALA A 583 -5.46 -32.31 21.63
CA ALA A 583 -4.45 -32.24 22.68
C ALA A 583 -4.14 -33.60 23.34
N ALA A 584 -5.12 -34.49 23.43
CA ALA A 584 -4.94 -35.83 23.97
C ALA A 584 -4.28 -36.83 23.00
N ASN A 585 -4.22 -36.48 21.68
CA ASN A 585 -3.64 -37.38 20.67
C ASN A 585 -2.11 -37.30 20.68
N GLU A 586 -1.45 -38.41 20.99
CA GLU A 586 0.01 -38.52 21.06
C GLU A 586 0.71 -38.54 19.68
N ASN A 587 -0.04 -38.77 18.60
CA ASN A 587 0.51 -38.75 17.25
C ASN A 587 0.51 -37.36 16.62
N SER A 588 -0.12 -36.39 17.27
CA SER A 588 -0.24 -35.00 16.80
C SER A 588 0.84 -34.14 17.43
N ILE A 589 1.71 -33.57 16.58
CA ILE A 589 2.69 -32.57 17.03
C ILE A 589 1.98 -31.34 17.58
N THR A 590 0.92 -30.90 16.93
CA THR A 590 0.05 -29.82 17.44
C THR A 590 -0.53 -30.16 18.78
N GLY A 591 -1.02 -31.40 18.96
CA GLY A 591 -1.51 -31.88 20.23
C GLY A 591 -0.45 -31.92 21.33
N ASP A 592 0.80 -32.21 21.00
CA ASP A 592 1.93 -32.09 21.92
C ASP A 592 2.13 -30.69 22.49
N TYR A 593 2.02 -29.63 21.62
CA TYR A 593 2.11 -28.24 22.06
C TYR A 593 0.87 -27.80 22.82
N LEU A 594 -0.33 -28.11 22.34
CA LEU A 594 -1.60 -27.79 23.03
C LEU A 594 -1.71 -28.43 24.44
N SER A 595 -1.19 -29.63 24.61
CA SER A 595 -1.19 -30.33 25.93
C SER A 595 -0.01 -29.90 26.83
N GLY A 596 0.96 -29.17 26.31
CA GLY A 596 2.19 -28.81 27.02
C GLY A 596 3.20 -29.94 27.14
N ARG A 597 3.02 -31.11 26.48
CA ARG A 597 4.01 -32.20 26.40
C ARG A 597 5.30 -31.69 25.70
N LYS A 598 5.15 -30.86 24.68
CA LYS A 598 6.22 -30.09 24.07
C LYS A 598 6.05 -28.61 24.36
N LYS A 599 7.12 -27.92 24.63
CA LYS A 599 7.15 -26.45 24.79
C LYS A 599 8.51 -25.90 24.41
N ILE A 600 8.57 -24.64 24.02
CA ILE A 600 9.81 -23.91 23.82
C ILE A 600 10.30 -23.46 25.20
N GLU A 601 11.47 -23.95 25.61
CA GLU A 601 12.02 -23.69 26.95
C GLU A 601 12.60 -22.26 27.05
N VAL A 602 12.39 -21.63 28.20
CA VAL A 602 13.04 -20.35 28.52
C VAL A 602 14.52 -20.61 28.78
N PRO A 603 15.46 -19.87 28.17
CA PRO A 603 16.89 -20.06 28.41
C PRO A 603 17.25 -19.87 29.89
N LYS A 604 18.00 -20.82 30.48
CA LYS A 604 18.48 -20.70 31.84
C LYS A 604 19.47 -19.53 32.03
N THR A 605 20.20 -19.20 30.98
CA THR A 605 21.15 -18.07 30.94
C THR A 605 20.96 -17.29 29.64
N ARG A 606 20.98 -15.96 29.76
CA ARG A 606 20.85 -15.06 28.61
C ARG A 606 22.21 -14.55 28.19
N HIS A 607 22.39 -14.24 26.91
CA HIS A 607 23.63 -13.68 26.38
C HIS A 607 23.94 -12.32 27.04
N LYS A 608 25.16 -12.14 27.48
CA LYS A 608 25.60 -10.90 28.11
C LYS A 608 25.82 -9.77 27.12
N GLY A 609 26.04 -10.12 25.83
CA GLY A 609 26.42 -9.18 24.79
C GLY A 609 27.90 -8.73 24.93
N ASN A 610 28.32 -7.86 24.04
CA ASN A 610 29.71 -7.35 23.99
C ASN A 610 29.91 -6.01 24.72
N GLY A 611 28.88 -5.48 25.38
CA GLY A 611 28.92 -4.20 26.10
C GLY A 611 28.76 -2.95 25.20
N LEU A 612 28.71 -3.12 23.89
CA LEU A 612 28.49 -2.06 22.94
C LEU A 612 26.99 -1.93 22.61
N TYR A 613 26.58 -0.79 22.07
CA TYR A 613 25.20 -0.54 21.69
C TYR A 613 25.10 0.41 20.51
N LEU A 614 23.99 0.30 19.79
CA LEU A 614 23.47 1.33 18.90
C LEU A 614 22.46 2.18 19.67
N GLU A 615 22.46 3.49 19.47
CA GLU A 615 21.52 4.39 20.10
C GLU A 615 20.86 5.27 19.06
N VAL A 616 19.56 5.11 18.88
CA VAL A 616 18.72 6.03 18.09
C VAL A 616 18.23 7.12 19.01
N ARG A 617 18.45 8.39 18.64
CA ARG A 617 18.04 9.56 19.42
C ARG A 617 17.06 10.42 18.65
N GLY A 618 16.03 10.87 19.33
CA GLY A 618 15.08 11.82 18.81
C GLY A 618 14.24 11.28 17.66
N ALA A 619 13.88 10.01 17.69
CA ALA A 619 13.01 9.41 16.67
C ALA A 619 11.62 10.06 16.71
N LYS A 620 11.19 10.64 15.54
CA LYS A 620 9.96 11.44 15.43
C LYS A 620 9.12 11.09 14.19
N GLU A 621 9.48 10.05 13.45
CA GLU A 621 8.76 9.68 12.25
C GLU A 621 7.40 9.09 12.60
N HIS A 622 6.39 9.37 11.80
CA HIS A 622 5.01 8.97 11.98
C HIS A 622 4.49 9.26 13.40
N ASN A 623 4.11 8.23 14.15
CA ASN A 623 3.58 8.37 15.51
C ASN A 623 4.63 8.38 16.62
N LEU A 624 5.91 8.26 16.30
CA LEU A 624 6.98 8.24 17.32
C LEU A 624 7.13 9.60 18.02
N LYS A 625 7.12 9.59 19.36
CA LYS A 625 7.08 10.78 20.21
C LYS A 625 8.46 11.21 20.70
N ASN A 626 9.39 11.45 19.77
CA ASN A 626 10.76 11.92 20.09
C ASN A 626 11.50 10.97 21.06
N ILE A 627 11.44 9.69 20.80
CA ILE A 627 12.00 8.66 21.67
C ILE A 627 13.50 8.45 21.45
N ASN A 628 14.18 8.00 22.53
CA ASN A 628 15.57 7.55 22.50
C ASN A 628 15.60 6.07 22.86
N VAL A 629 16.27 5.27 22.03
CA VAL A 629 16.28 3.80 22.17
C VAL A 629 17.70 3.27 22.05
N LYS A 630 18.07 2.33 22.93
CA LYS A 630 19.36 1.63 22.92
C LYS A 630 19.19 0.18 22.53
N PHE A 631 19.96 -0.25 21.53
CA PHE A 631 20.02 -1.63 21.07
C PHE A 631 21.35 -2.23 21.48
N PRO A 632 21.41 -3.08 22.55
CA PRO A 632 22.66 -3.71 22.98
C PRO A 632 23.14 -4.74 21.96
N LEU A 633 24.44 -4.66 21.58
CA LEU A 633 25.00 -5.53 20.55
C LEU A 633 25.45 -6.90 21.10
N GLY A 634 25.52 -7.91 20.21
CA GLY A 634 25.84 -9.29 20.57
C GLY A 634 24.71 -9.95 21.39
N LYS A 635 23.46 -9.59 21.14
CA LYS A 635 22.27 -10.11 21.83
C LYS A 635 21.15 -10.45 20.86
N PHE A 636 20.23 -11.28 21.34
CA PHE A 636 18.95 -11.48 20.74
C PHE A 636 17.96 -10.44 21.28
N ILE A 637 17.59 -9.46 20.45
CA ILE A 637 16.73 -8.33 20.81
C ILE A 637 15.37 -8.50 20.15
N THR A 638 14.28 -8.32 20.90
CA THR A 638 12.93 -8.23 20.34
C THR A 638 12.35 -6.85 20.55
N VAL A 639 11.72 -6.32 19.48
CA VAL A 639 10.90 -5.09 19.53
C VAL A 639 9.43 -5.52 19.51
N THR A 640 8.73 -5.22 20.60
CA THR A 640 7.36 -5.69 20.86
C THR A 640 6.40 -4.52 21.03
N GLY A 641 5.13 -4.81 21.21
CA GLY A 641 4.06 -3.84 21.44
C GLY A 641 2.86 -4.06 20.55
N VAL A 642 1.76 -3.41 20.85
CA VAL A 642 0.50 -3.54 20.12
C VAL A 642 0.64 -3.15 18.64
N SER A 643 -0.32 -3.56 17.80
CA SER A 643 -0.35 -3.19 16.39
C SER A 643 -0.43 -1.66 16.26
N GLY A 644 0.35 -1.07 15.32
CA GLY A 644 0.42 0.38 15.13
C GLY A 644 1.20 1.17 16.21
N SER A 645 1.90 0.54 17.17
CA SER A 645 2.68 1.24 18.20
C SER A 645 3.96 1.93 17.72
N GLY A 646 4.37 1.71 16.45
CA GLY A 646 5.55 2.34 15.83
C GLY A 646 6.79 1.46 15.73
N LYS A 647 6.68 0.14 15.93
CA LYS A 647 7.78 -0.84 15.84
C LYS A 647 8.51 -0.78 14.49
N SER A 648 7.81 -0.97 13.38
CA SER A 648 8.39 -0.97 12.03
C SER A 648 8.93 0.41 11.66
N THR A 649 8.28 1.50 12.12
CA THR A 649 8.79 2.86 11.95
C THR A 649 10.16 3.05 12.63
N LEU A 650 10.32 2.58 13.87
CA LEU A 650 11.58 2.66 14.59
C LEU A 650 12.68 1.82 13.95
N VAL A 651 12.37 0.56 13.63
CA VAL A 651 13.37 -0.42 13.18
C VAL A 651 13.63 -0.31 11.69
N ASN A 652 12.56 -0.36 10.84
CA ASN A 652 12.71 -0.41 9.39
C ASN A 652 12.90 1.00 8.80
N ASP A 653 12.04 1.98 9.14
CA ASP A 653 12.09 3.29 8.50
C ASP A 653 13.22 4.17 9.04
N ILE A 654 13.58 4.08 10.32
CA ILE A 654 14.65 4.89 10.88
C ILE A 654 15.96 4.11 10.95
N LEU A 655 16.04 3.06 11.78
CA LEU A 655 17.30 2.38 12.08
C LEU A 655 17.89 1.69 10.84
N CYS A 656 17.12 0.82 10.16
CA CYS A 656 17.60 0.04 9.02
C CYS A 656 18.03 0.95 7.86
N LYS A 657 17.17 1.91 7.46
CA LYS A 657 17.48 2.84 6.37
C LYS A 657 18.70 3.72 6.70
N ALA A 658 18.83 4.22 7.93
CA ALA A 658 19.98 5.03 8.33
C ALA A 658 21.29 4.23 8.32
N LEU A 659 21.27 2.98 8.80
CA LEU A 659 22.43 2.11 8.76
C LEU A 659 22.81 1.75 7.31
N ARG A 660 21.84 1.44 6.46
CA ARG A 660 22.08 1.15 5.04
C ARG A 660 22.63 2.38 4.31
N ALA A 661 22.09 3.57 4.59
CA ALA A 661 22.62 4.81 4.03
C ALA A 661 24.07 5.04 4.41
N LYS A 662 24.45 4.79 5.68
CA LYS A 662 25.80 5.02 6.19
C LYS A 662 26.80 3.93 5.75
N ILE A 663 26.42 2.64 5.81
CA ILE A 663 27.31 1.50 5.53
C ILE A 663 27.41 1.23 4.02
N TYR A 664 26.27 1.22 3.33
CA TYR A 664 26.20 0.84 1.91
C TYR A 664 25.96 2.01 0.97
N ARG A 665 25.87 3.26 1.49
CA ARG A 665 25.51 4.44 0.71
C ARG A 665 24.18 4.23 -0.04
N SER A 666 23.22 3.58 0.63
CA SER A 666 21.87 3.42 0.11
C SER A 666 21.22 4.77 -0.10
N ARG A 667 20.32 4.84 -1.08
CA ARG A 667 19.62 6.07 -1.49
C ARG A 667 18.34 6.31 -0.72
N GLU A 668 17.94 5.36 0.14
CA GLU A 668 16.74 5.46 0.95
C GLU A 668 16.95 6.48 2.05
N LEU A 669 16.05 7.44 2.16
CA LEU A 669 16.07 8.43 3.22
C LEU A 669 15.53 7.79 4.52
N PRO A 670 16.26 7.89 5.63
CA PRO A 670 15.76 7.44 6.91
C PRO A 670 14.66 8.38 7.42
N GLY A 671 13.71 7.84 8.18
CA GLY A 671 12.69 8.62 8.86
C GLY A 671 13.29 9.65 9.81
N LYS A 672 12.48 10.64 10.21
CA LYS A 672 12.91 11.78 11.05
C LYS A 672 13.45 11.35 12.40
N HIS A 673 14.73 11.63 12.61
CA HIS A 673 15.46 11.40 13.88
C HIS A 673 16.55 12.46 14.04
N LYS A 674 17.10 12.56 15.25
CA LYS A 674 18.17 13.52 15.54
C LYS A 674 19.55 12.97 15.13
N GLU A 675 19.92 11.79 15.64
CA GLU A 675 21.20 11.13 15.39
C GLU A 675 21.14 9.64 15.72
N ILE A 676 22.03 8.85 15.13
CA ILE A 676 22.27 7.45 15.52
C ILE A 676 23.74 7.33 15.91
N ARG A 677 24.01 6.79 17.11
CA ARG A 677 25.35 6.58 17.65
C ARG A 677 25.69 5.10 17.67
N GLY A 678 26.99 4.79 17.61
CA GLY A 678 27.51 3.43 17.67
C GLY A 678 27.51 2.69 16.34
N ILE A 679 27.29 3.37 15.20
CA ILE A 679 27.27 2.77 13.85
C ILE A 679 28.64 2.14 13.54
N GLU A 680 29.74 2.69 14.05
CA GLU A 680 31.09 2.19 13.91
C GLU A 680 31.31 0.79 14.51
N ASN A 681 30.40 0.33 15.34
CA ASN A 681 30.45 -0.99 15.97
C ASN A 681 29.88 -2.09 15.04
N ILE A 682 29.30 -1.70 13.91
CA ILE A 682 28.67 -2.61 12.94
C ILE A 682 29.35 -2.46 11.59
N ASP A 683 29.68 -3.58 10.97
CA ASP A 683 30.26 -3.62 9.63
C ASP A 683 29.24 -4.03 8.55
N LYS A 684 28.17 -4.72 8.95
CA LYS A 684 27.17 -5.23 8.04
C LYS A 684 25.77 -5.22 8.64
N VAL A 685 24.78 -4.83 7.83
CA VAL A 685 23.35 -4.92 8.17
C VAL A 685 22.65 -5.83 7.17
N ILE A 686 21.91 -6.80 7.69
CA ILE A 686 21.15 -7.76 6.89
C ILE A 686 19.68 -7.60 7.25
N GLU A 687 18.91 -7.11 6.29
CA GLU A 687 17.45 -7.04 6.41
C GLU A 687 16.83 -8.30 5.82
N VAL A 688 16.05 -9.01 6.62
CA VAL A 688 15.32 -10.22 6.23
C VAL A 688 13.84 -9.89 6.26
N SER A 689 13.35 -9.35 5.15
CA SER A 689 11.95 -8.96 4.96
C SER A 689 11.11 -10.07 4.33
N GLN A 690 9.78 -9.98 4.46
CA GLN A 690 8.81 -10.89 3.83
C GLN A 690 8.64 -10.68 2.32
N GLU A 691 9.32 -9.69 1.73
CA GLU A 691 9.27 -9.47 0.28
C GLU A 691 9.73 -10.70 -0.51
N PRO A 692 9.10 -10.99 -1.65
CA PRO A 692 9.49 -12.11 -2.51
C PRO A 692 10.99 -12.07 -2.88
N ILE A 693 11.63 -13.24 -2.99
CA ILE A 693 13.03 -13.35 -3.44
C ILE A 693 13.21 -13.05 -4.95
N GLY A 694 12.12 -12.79 -5.65
CA GLY A 694 12.08 -12.37 -7.05
C GLY A 694 10.66 -12.24 -7.56
N ARG A 695 10.52 -11.48 -8.64
CA ARG A 695 9.20 -11.16 -9.24
C ARG A 695 8.87 -11.97 -10.50
N THR A 696 9.73 -12.89 -10.89
CA THR A 696 9.57 -13.69 -12.11
C THR A 696 9.58 -15.18 -11.80
N PRO A 697 8.94 -16.02 -12.62
CA PRO A 697 8.99 -17.49 -12.48
C PRO A 697 10.41 -18.10 -12.52
N ARG A 698 11.41 -17.36 -13.03
CA ARG A 698 12.81 -17.78 -13.09
C ARG A 698 13.54 -17.64 -11.76
N SER A 699 13.07 -16.78 -10.87
CA SER A 699 13.62 -16.67 -9.53
C SER A 699 13.17 -17.87 -8.71
N ASN A 700 14.10 -18.51 -8.03
CA ASN A 700 13.85 -19.69 -7.19
C ASN A 700 14.88 -19.78 -6.03
N PRO A 701 14.67 -20.65 -5.03
CA PRO A 701 15.54 -20.77 -3.86
C PRO A 701 17.02 -21.02 -4.21
N VAL A 702 17.33 -21.90 -5.17
CA VAL A 702 18.73 -22.24 -5.50
C VAL A 702 19.45 -21.16 -6.27
N THR A 703 18.73 -20.35 -7.08
CA THR A 703 19.34 -19.18 -7.73
C THR A 703 19.63 -18.08 -6.73
N TYR A 704 18.73 -17.86 -5.79
CA TYR A 704 18.89 -16.83 -4.75
C TYR A 704 20.06 -17.17 -3.79
N THR A 705 20.14 -18.40 -3.35
CA THR A 705 21.20 -18.87 -2.44
C THR A 705 22.54 -19.15 -3.14
N GLY A 706 22.58 -19.07 -4.48
CA GLY A 706 23.78 -19.33 -5.25
C GLY A 706 24.21 -20.82 -5.31
N VAL A 707 23.35 -21.74 -4.89
CA VAL A 707 23.57 -23.19 -5.03
C VAL A 707 23.59 -23.59 -6.51
N PHE A 708 22.73 -22.97 -7.31
CA PHE A 708 22.58 -23.31 -8.72
C PHE A 708 23.85 -23.10 -9.54
N ASP A 709 24.68 -22.14 -9.15
CA ASP A 709 25.98 -21.93 -9.82
C ASP A 709 26.91 -23.11 -9.66
N ASP A 710 26.96 -23.71 -8.48
CA ASP A 710 27.79 -24.91 -8.23
C ASP A 710 27.18 -26.16 -8.92
N ILE A 711 25.84 -26.26 -8.96
CA ILE A 711 25.16 -27.34 -9.69
C ILE A 711 25.44 -27.25 -11.19
N ARG A 712 25.35 -26.06 -11.79
CA ARG A 712 25.69 -25.88 -13.23
C ARG A 712 27.15 -26.19 -13.53
N ASP A 713 28.05 -25.80 -12.63
CA ASP A 713 29.47 -26.17 -12.75
C ASP A 713 29.71 -27.69 -12.68
N LEU A 714 28.92 -28.39 -11.87
CA LEU A 714 28.96 -29.85 -11.80
C LEU A 714 28.53 -30.50 -13.11
N PHE A 715 27.39 -30.07 -13.66
CA PHE A 715 26.86 -30.58 -14.93
C PHE A 715 27.82 -30.32 -16.10
N ALA A 716 28.44 -29.13 -16.15
CA ALA A 716 29.44 -28.82 -17.17
C ALA A 716 30.71 -29.69 -17.10
N LYS A 717 31.00 -30.31 -15.94
CA LYS A 717 32.14 -31.22 -15.73
C LYS A 717 31.84 -32.68 -16.04
N THR A 718 30.58 -33.03 -16.30
CA THR A 718 30.22 -34.41 -16.68
C THR A 718 30.90 -34.81 -18.00
N PRO A 719 31.20 -36.09 -18.20
CA PRO A 719 31.82 -36.58 -19.44
C PRO A 719 31.01 -36.21 -20.67
N GLU A 720 29.71 -36.37 -20.61
CA GLU A 720 28.82 -36.09 -21.72
C GLU A 720 28.74 -34.60 -22.10
N ALA A 721 28.70 -33.69 -21.09
CA ALA A 721 28.78 -32.26 -21.36
C ALA A 721 30.09 -31.85 -22.00
N LYS A 722 31.22 -32.44 -21.57
CA LYS A 722 32.55 -32.20 -22.18
C LYS A 722 32.63 -32.68 -23.64
N ILE A 723 32.08 -33.85 -23.91
CA ILE A 723 32.07 -34.42 -25.30
C ILE A 723 31.29 -33.51 -26.23
N ARG A 724 30.17 -32.92 -25.75
CA ARG A 724 29.32 -32.02 -26.51
C ARG A 724 29.81 -30.56 -26.51
N GLY A 725 30.89 -30.26 -25.79
CA GLY A 725 31.41 -28.89 -25.65
C GLY A 725 30.48 -27.94 -24.89
N TYR A 726 29.67 -28.47 -23.95
CA TYR A 726 28.75 -27.68 -23.16
C TYR A 726 29.45 -27.04 -21.97
N ASP A 727 29.35 -25.73 -21.87
CA ASP A 727 29.84 -24.96 -20.75
C ASP A 727 28.75 -24.75 -19.68
N LYS A 728 29.09 -24.07 -18.59
CA LYS A 728 28.18 -23.70 -17.50
C LYS A 728 26.96 -22.93 -18.00
N GLY A 729 27.09 -22.10 -19.04
CA GLY A 729 26.01 -21.30 -19.60
C GLY A 729 24.89 -22.16 -20.20
N ARG A 730 25.23 -23.33 -20.76
CA ARG A 730 24.28 -24.30 -21.35
C ARG A 730 23.20 -24.74 -20.33
N PHE A 731 23.60 -24.90 -19.08
CA PHE A 731 22.71 -25.34 -17.97
C PHE A 731 21.99 -24.20 -17.25
N SER A 732 21.98 -23.00 -17.84
CA SER A 732 21.24 -21.86 -17.31
C SER A 732 19.94 -21.66 -18.08
N PHE A 733 18.81 -21.63 -17.38
CA PHE A 733 17.53 -21.27 -18.00
C PHE A 733 17.39 -19.77 -18.29
N ASN A 734 18.37 -18.95 -17.87
CA ASN A 734 18.41 -17.50 -18.14
C ASN A 734 19.18 -17.14 -19.41
N VAL A 735 20.02 -18.03 -19.91
CA VAL A 735 20.94 -17.80 -21.04
C VAL A 735 20.46 -18.56 -22.26
N LYS A 736 20.58 -17.94 -23.45
CA LYS A 736 20.29 -18.61 -24.72
C LYS A 736 21.23 -19.82 -24.95
N GLY A 737 20.71 -20.83 -25.63
CA GLY A 737 21.45 -22.02 -26.02
C GLY A 737 20.99 -23.28 -25.29
N GLY A 738 20.73 -23.25 -23.99
CA GLY A 738 20.24 -24.43 -23.25
C GLY A 738 18.80 -24.34 -22.80
N ARG A 739 18.22 -23.15 -22.74
CA ARG A 739 16.83 -22.92 -22.33
C ARG A 739 15.86 -23.21 -23.47
N CYS A 740 14.62 -23.49 -23.14
CA CYS A 740 13.52 -23.46 -24.09
C CYS A 740 13.29 -22.01 -24.57
N GLU A 741 13.34 -21.78 -25.88
CA GLU A 741 13.19 -20.42 -26.42
C GLU A 741 11.70 -19.98 -26.49
N ALA A 742 10.74 -20.89 -26.54
CA ALA A 742 9.30 -20.56 -26.55
C ALA A 742 8.83 -19.87 -25.24
N CYS A 743 9.27 -20.40 -24.09
CA CYS A 743 9.01 -19.78 -22.79
C CYS A 743 10.20 -18.99 -22.24
N GLN A 744 11.30 -18.91 -22.99
CA GLN A 744 12.54 -18.23 -22.59
C GLN A 744 13.12 -18.70 -21.24
N GLY A 745 12.85 -19.95 -20.85
CA GLY A 745 13.29 -20.54 -19.59
C GLY A 745 12.33 -20.34 -18.41
N ASP A 746 11.18 -19.74 -18.61
CA ASP A 746 10.16 -19.58 -17.54
C ASP A 746 9.49 -20.91 -17.18
N GLY A 747 9.40 -21.86 -18.13
CA GLY A 747 8.64 -23.10 -18.00
C GLY A 747 7.15 -22.91 -18.18
N VAL A 748 6.67 -21.68 -18.09
CA VAL A 748 5.27 -21.30 -18.21
C VAL A 748 5.10 -20.15 -19.20
N LYS A 749 3.91 -20.03 -19.79
CA LYS A 749 3.48 -18.86 -20.55
C LYS A 749 2.50 -18.04 -19.71
N ARG A 750 2.74 -16.76 -19.61
CA ARG A 750 1.86 -15.82 -18.93
C ARG A 750 0.76 -15.35 -19.88
N ILE A 751 -0.48 -15.59 -19.52
CA ILE A 751 -1.65 -15.06 -20.21
C ILE A 751 -2.17 -13.89 -19.40
N SER A 752 -2.04 -12.68 -19.95
CA SER A 752 -2.52 -11.46 -19.28
C SER A 752 -4.03 -11.36 -19.41
N MET A 753 -4.71 -11.20 -18.28
CA MET A 753 -6.16 -11.04 -18.19
C MET A 753 -6.47 -9.58 -17.82
N ASN A 754 -7.20 -8.85 -18.65
CA ASN A 754 -7.41 -7.39 -18.48
C ASN A 754 -8.05 -6.98 -17.14
N PHE A 755 -8.86 -7.82 -16.54
CA PHE A 755 -9.59 -7.53 -15.28
C PHE A 755 -9.39 -8.58 -14.19
N LEU A 756 -8.64 -9.64 -14.46
CA LEU A 756 -8.37 -10.74 -13.54
C LEU A 756 -6.85 -10.90 -13.36
N PRO A 757 -6.39 -11.58 -12.31
CA PRO A 757 -4.99 -11.94 -12.18
C PRO A 757 -4.49 -12.71 -13.40
N ASP A 758 -3.23 -12.47 -13.79
CA ASP A 758 -2.59 -13.20 -14.88
C ASP A 758 -2.59 -14.70 -14.64
N VAL A 759 -2.90 -15.47 -15.68
CA VAL A 759 -2.88 -16.94 -15.62
C VAL A 759 -1.55 -17.46 -16.19
N TYR A 760 -0.94 -18.39 -15.49
CA TYR A 760 0.29 -19.05 -15.90
C TYR A 760 -0.02 -20.49 -16.33
N VAL A 761 0.22 -20.81 -17.59
CA VAL A 761 0.02 -22.16 -18.13
C VAL A 761 1.37 -22.79 -18.47
N PRO A 762 1.56 -24.12 -18.29
CA PRO A 762 2.76 -24.81 -18.72
C PRO A 762 3.10 -24.52 -20.18
N CYS A 763 4.38 -24.39 -20.50
CA CYS A 763 4.82 -24.20 -21.87
C CYS A 763 4.57 -25.46 -22.69
N GLU A 764 3.89 -25.33 -23.80
CA GLU A 764 3.53 -26.46 -24.71
C GLU A 764 4.75 -27.17 -25.35
N GLU A 765 5.88 -26.46 -25.54
CA GLU A 765 7.08 -27.03 -26.13
C GLU A 765 7.93 -27.80 -25.11
N CYS A 766 8.21 -27.20 -23.94
CA CYS A 766 9.05 -27.83 -22.94
C CYS A 766 8.27 -28.50 -21.80
N HIS A 767 6.95 -28.51 -21.87
CA HIS A 767 6.07 -29.09 -20.83
C HIS A 767 6.45 -28.73 -19.39
N GLY A 768 6.91 -27.47 -19.17
CA GLY A 768 7.36 -26.98 -17.86
C GLY A 768 8.85 -27.19 -17.57
N HIS A 769 9.59 -27.96 -18.40
CA HIS A 769 10.98 -28.35 -18.10
C HIS A 769 12.01 -27.22 -18.23
N ARG A 770 11.65 -26.04 -18.75
CA ARG A 770 12.50 -24.84 -18.87
C ARG A 770 13.68 -24.94 -19.86
N TYR A 771 14.13 -26.13 -20.21
CA TYR A 771 15.28 -26.42 -21.09
C TYR A 771 14.86 -27.04 -22.40
N ASN A 772 15.76 -26.96 -23.36
CA ASN A 772 15.62 -27.74 -24.59
C ASN A 772 16.02 -29.20 -24.35
N GLU A 773 15.58 -30.08 -25.28
CA GLU A 773 15.75 -31.52 -25.15
C GLU A 773 17.22 -31.95 -25.11
N GLU A 774 18.10 -31.30 -25.87
CA GLU A 774 19.54 -31.65 -25.92
C GLU A 774 20.22 -31.35 -24.58
N THR A 775 19.82 -30.32 -23.84
CA THR A 775 20.37 -30.04 -22.53
C THR A 775 19.89 -31.05 -21.48
N LEU A 776 18.64 -31.51 -21.59
CA LEU A 776 18.08 -32.52 -20.70
C LEU A 776 18.69 -33.94 -20.89
N GLN A 777 19.35 -34.22 -22.01
CA GLN A 777 20.05 -35.48 -22.20
C GLN A 777 21.31 -35.64 -21.34
N VAL A 778 21.87 -34.51 -20.83
CA VAL A 778 23.04 -34.56 -19.96
C VAL A 778 22.61 -34.91 -18.56
N THR A 779 23.15 -35.99 -17.99
CA THR A 779 22.79 -36.47 -16.66
C THR A 779 23.98 -36.53 -15.70
N TYR A 780 23.65 -36.43 -14.40
CA TYR A 780 24.55 -36.71 -13.29
C TYR A 780 23.82 -37.65 -12.31
N LYS A 781 24.39 -38.83 -12.03
CA LYS A 781 23.72 -39.90 -11.25
C LYS A 781 22.30 -40.18 -11.78
N ASP A 782 22.16 -40.34 -13.08
CA ASP A 782 20.89 -40.61 -13.79
C ASP A 782 19.80 -39.53 -13.67
N LYS A 783 20.15 -38.34 -13.22
CA LYS A 783 19.26 -37.18 -13.13
C LYS A 783 19.73 -36.05 -14.02
N ASN A 784 18.83 -35.47 -14.82
CA ASN A 784 19.12 -34.29 -15.62
C ASN A 784 18.98 -33.02 -14.79
N ILE A 785 19.30 -31.86 -15.37
CA ILE A 785 19.26 -30.57 -14.64
C ILE A 785 17.86 -30.19 -14.18
N TYR A 786 16.80 -30.55 -14.90
CA TYR A 786 15.43 -30.33 -14.53
C TYR A 786 15.00 -31.24 -13.37
N ASP A 787 15.33 -32.52 -13.42
CA ASP A 787 15.08 -33.49 -12.34
C ASP A 787 15.68 -32.99 -11.02
N VAL A 788 16.89 -32.41 -11.09
CA VAL A 788 17.54 -31.81 -9.91
C VAL A 788 16.76 -30.60 -9.41
N LEU A 789 16.22 -29.74 -10.28
CA LEU A 789 15.40 -28.60 -9.87
C LEU A 789 14.05 -29.03 -9.23
N GLU A 790 13.54 -30.20 -9.61
CA GLU A 790 12.31 -30.78 -9.04
C GLU A 790 12.53 -31.51 -7.69
N MET A 791 13.78 -31.82 -7.33
CA MET A 791 14.08 -32.37 -6.00
C MET A 791 13.73 -31.38 -4.89
N THR A 792 13.25 -31.90 -3.79
CA THR A 792 13.16 -31.15 -2.53
C THR A 792 14.58 -30.88 -1.97
N VAL A 793 14.69 -29.89 -1.07
CA VAL A 793 15.97 -29.62 -0.38
C VAL A 793 16.44 -30.87 0.36
N GLU A 794 15.53 -31.63 1.01
CA GLU A 794 15.84 -32.86 1.73
C GLU A 794 16.39 -33.95 0.81
N GLU A 795 15.75 -34.24 -0.30
CA GLU A 795 16.23 -35.22 -1.30
C GLU A 795 17.58 -34.82 -1.88
N SER A 796 17.75 -33.51 -2.13
CA SER A 796 19.00 -32.98 -2.70
C SER A 796 20.19 -33.08 -1.74
N LEU A 797 19.98 -32.99 -0.43
CA LEU A 797 21.03 -33.21 0.56
C LEU A 797 21.62 -34.62 0.47
N THR A 798 20.77 -35.62 0.32
CA THR A 798 21.21 -37.03 0.12
C THR A 798 21.87 -37.17 -1.23
N PHE A 799 21.33 -36.58 -2.30
CA PHE A 799 21.86 -36.70 -3.65
C PHE A 799 23.28 -36.08 -3.81
N PHE A 800 23.52 -34.94 -3.13
CA PHE A 800 24.77 -34.19 -3.16
C PHE A 800 25.66 -34.38 -1.91
N GLU A 801 25.43 -35.42 -1.09
CA GLU A 801 26.16 -35.64 0.18
C GLU A 801 27.70 -35.56 0.07
N ASN A 802 28.25 -36.05 -1.07
CA ASN A 802 29.69 -36.09 -1.34
C ASN A 802 30.24 -34.79 -1.98
N LEU A 803 29.47 -33.73 -2.07
CA LEU A 803 29.82 -32.45 -2.67
C LEU A 803 29.73 -31.30 -1.64
N PRO A 804 30.78 -31.07 -0.83
CA PRO A 804 30.71 -30.19 0.33
C PRO A 804 30.19 -28.79 0.03
N ARG A 805 30.57 -28.19 -1.12
CA ARG A 805 30.13 -26.85 -1.51
C ARG A 805 28.60 -26.74 -1.71
N ILE A 806 28.02 -27.73 -2.37
CA ILE A 806 26.57 -27.80 -2.63
C ILE A 806 25.89 -28.21 -1.33
N HIS A 807 26.37 -29.25 -0.65
CA HIS A 807 25.79 -29.77 0.59
C HIS A 807 25.68 -28.71 1.69
N THR A 808 26.74 -27.93 1.95
CA THR A 808 26.69 -26.86 2.98
C THR A 808 25.62 -25.82 2.73
N LYS A 809 25.44 -25.43 1.47
CA LYS A 809 24.40 -24.44 1.09
C LYS A 809 23.00 -25.01 1.21
N LEU A 810 22.79 -26.27 0.83
CA LEU A 810 21.53 -26.99 0.98
C LEU A 810 21.19 -27.22 2.45
N GLN A 811 22.22 -27.53 3.29
CA GLN A 811 22.03 -27.68 4.73
C GLN A 811 21.51 -26.40 5.39
N ALA A 812 21.98 -25.24 4.98
CA ALA A 812 21.46 -23.97 5.47
C ALA A 812 19.95 -23.77 5.15
N LEU A 813 19.49 -24.23 3.99
CA LEU A 813 18.05 -24.22 3.66
C LEU A 813 17.27 -25.23 4.51
N TYR A 814 17.84 -26.39 4.77
CA TYR A 814 17.22 -27.40 5.63
C TYR A 814 17.14 -26.94 7.09
N ASP A 815 18.20 -26.33 7.61
CA ASP A 815 18.29 -25.88 9.00
C ASP A 815 17.22 -24.81 9.34
N VAL A 816 16.85 -23.96 8.37
CA VAL A 816 15.76 -23.00 8.53
C VAL A 816 14.36 -23.61 8.34
N GLY A 817 14.23 -24.93 8.25
CA GLY A 817 12.95 -25.63 8.11
C GLY A 817 12.37 -25.64 6.70
N LEU A 818 13.19 -25.48 5.65
CA LEU A 818 12.75 -25.49 4.24
C LEU A 818 13.08 -26.82 3.53
N GLY A 819 13.18 -27.92 4.26
CA GLY A 819 13.48 -29.24 3.69
C GLY A 819 12.49 -29.70 2.60
N TYR A 820 11.25 -29.28 2.68
CA TYR A 820 10.15 -29.69 1.82
C TYR A 820 10.02 -28.92 0.51
N ILE A 821 10.62 -27.73 0.37
CA ILE A 821 10.50 -26.93 -0.86
C ILE A 821 11.33 -27.54 -1.97
N LYS A 822 10.86 -27.42 -3.22
CA LYS A 822 11.64 -27.84 -4.39
C LYS A 822 12.74 -26.82 -4.69
N LEU A 823 13.90 -27.29 -5.15
CA LEU A 823 15.04 -26.45 -5.51
C LEU A 823 14.68 -25.40 -6.56
N GLY A 824 13.92 -25.79 -7.58
CA GLY A 824 13.45 -24.95 -8.68
C GLY A 824 12.10 -24.28 -8.47
N GLN A 825 11.50 -24.34 -7.26
CA GLN A 825 10.20 -23.71 -6.96
C GLN A 825 10.23 -22.23 -7.29
N SER A 826 9.22 -21.76 -8.05
CA SER A 826 9.14 -20.34 -8.41
C SER A 826 9.01 -19.45 -7.18
N ALA A 827 9.74 -18.33 -7.17
CA ALA A 827 9.61 -17.32 -6.11
C ALA A 827 8.19 -16.77 -5.93
N THR A 828 7.39 -16.79 -6.99
CA THR A 828 5.99 -16.31 -6.98
C THR A 828 5.02 -17.26 -6.28
N THR A 829 5.43 -18.50 -6.01
CA THR A 829 4.65 -19.52 -5.31
C THR A 829 5.06 -19.70 -3.85
N LEU A 830 6.14 -19.05 -3.42
CA LEU A 830 6.57 -19.06 -2.03
C LEU A 830 5.71 -18.13 -1.19
N SER A 831 5.39 -18.57 0.03
CA SER A 831 4.80 -17.68 1.04
C SER A 831 5.82 -16.62 1.51
N GLY A 832 5.33 -15.55 2.15
CA GLY A 832 6.22 -14.51 2.69
C GLY A 832 7.23 -15.07 3.70
N GLY A 833 6.81 -15.97 4.58
CA GLY A 833 7.67 -16.63 5.56
C GLY A 833 8.71 -17.57 4.91
N GLU A 834 8.33 -18.31 3.84
CA GLU A 834 9.29 -19.14 3.09
C GLU A 834 10.34 -18.26 2.40
N ALA A 835 9.93 -17.17 1.74
CA ALA A 835 10.85 -16.23 1.10
C ALA A 835 11.83 -15.62 2.12
N GLN A 836 11.36 -15.27 3.30
CA GLN A 836 12.17 -14.76 4.39
C GLN A 836 13.19 -15.78 4.88
N ARG A 837 12.79 -17.04 5.07
CA ARG A 837 13.69 -18.13 5.46
C ARG A 837 14.74 -18.44 4.38
N VAL A 838 14.40 -18.35 3.09
CA VAL A 838 15.39 -18.48 1.98
C VAL A 838 16.43 -17.36 2.08
N LYS A 839 16.02 -16.11 2.35
CA LYS A 839 16.93 -14.98 2.56
C LYS A 839 17.87 -15.25 3.74
N LEU A 840 17.31 -15.69 4.87
CA LEU A 840 18.09 -16.06 6.06
C LEU A 840 19.11 -17.16 5.77
N ALA A 841 18.69 -18.26 5.09
CA ALA A 841 19.58 -19.35 4.70
C ALA A 841 20.74 -18.86 3.81
N SER A 842 20.48 -17.92 2.90
CA SER A 842 21.53 -17.33 2.05
C SER A 842 22.60 -16.59 2.85
N GLU A 843 22.22 -15.94 3.95
CA GLU A 843 23.16 -15.20 4.80
C GLU A 843 23.93 -16.14 5.77
N LEU A 844 23.28 -17.19 6.25
CA LEU A 844 23.91 -18.20 7.11
C LEU A 844 25.10 -18.94 6.46
N GLN A 845 25.14 -19.00 5.11
CA GLN A 845 26.26 -19.58 4.36
C GLN A 845 27.52 -18.73 4.40
N LYS A 846 27.39 -17.44 4.77
CA LYS A 846 28.51 -16.49 4.78
C LYS A 846 29.22 -16.53 6.13
N ARG A 847 30.51 -16.26 6.11
CA ARG A 847 31.29 -16.21 7.37
C ARG A 847 30.82 -15.04 8.22
N SER A 848 30.51 -15.31 9.49
CA SER A 848 30.22 -14.28 10.48
C SER A 848 31.45 -13.41 10.77
N THR A 849 31.24 -12.12 10.98
CA THR A 849 32.28 -11.16 11.42
C THR A 849 32.21 -10.86 12.92
N GLY A 850 31.13 -11.27 13.60
CA GLY A 850 30.82 -10.90 14.97
C GLY A 850 30.36 -9.44 15.15
N LYS A 851 30.15 -8.72 14.03
CA LYS A 851 29.71 -7.31 14.01
C LYS A 851 28.53 -7.09 13.04
N THR A 852 27.85 -8.16 12.67
CA THR A 852 26.69 -8.08 11.77
C THR A 852 25.42 -7.84 12.58
N LEU A 853 24.58 -6.94 12.10
CA LEU A 853 23.20 -6.75 12.61
C LEU A 853 22.20 -7.39 11.65
N TYR A 854 21.51 -8.42 12.14
CA TYR A 854 20.39 -9.04 11.44
C TYR A 854 19.10 -8.38 11.91
N ILE A 855 18.31 -7.87 10.99
CA ILE A 855 16.98 -7.27 11.24
C ILE A 855 15.94 -8.17 10.59
N LEU A 856 15.02 -8.71 11.39
CA LEU A 856 13.94 -9.57 10.94
C LEU A 856 12.60 -8.95 11.32
N ASP A 857 11.67 -8.96 10.39
CA ASP A 857 10.30 -8.44 10.60
C ASP A 857 9.32 -9.61 10.60
N GLU A 858 8.73 -9.90 11.76
CA GLU A 858 7.77 -10.99 12.02
C GLU A 858 8.16 -12.33 11.39
N PRO A 859 9.36 -12.89 11.72
CA PRO A 859 9.86 -14.09 11.08
C PRO A 859 9.09 -15.37 11.41
N THR A 860 8.18 -15.35 12.39
CA THR A 860 7.35 -16.51 12.77
C THR A 860 6.04 -16.58 11.98
N THR A 861 5.79 -15.65 11.08
CA THR A 861 4.59 -15.63 10.23
C THR A 861 4.40 -16.96 9.51
N GLY A 862 3.24 -17.58 9.67
CA GLY A 862 2.89 -18.85 9.01
C GLY A 862 3.66 -20.07 9.53
N LEU A 863 4.27 -19.99 10.71
CA LEU A 863 5.02 -21.08 11.31
C LEU A 863 4.25 -21.79 12.42
N HIS A 864 4.24 -23.10 12.35
CA HIS A 864 3.84 -23.94 13.48
C HIS A 864 4.86 -23.84 14.64
N SER A 865 4.44 -24.04 15.88
CA SER A 865 5.30 -23.94 17.07
C SER A 865 6.60 -24.77 16.97
N ASP A 866 6.58 -25.92 16.31
CA ASP A 866 7.79 -26.75 16.06
C ASP A 866 8.76 -26.05 15.08
N ASP A 867 8.24 -25.40 14.03
CA ASP A 867 9.06 -24.62 13.09
C ASP A 867 9.62 -23.35 13.75
N VAL A 868 8.84 -22.73 14.65
CA VAL A 868 9.29 -21.58 15.48
C VAL A 868 10.47 -22.01 16.36
N ASN A 869 10.41 -23.17 16.98
CA ASN A 869 11.51 -23.70 17.80
C ASN A 869 12.79 -23.89 16.99
N ARG A 870 12.70 -24.42 15.78
CA ARG A 870 13.85 -24.54 14.84
C ARG A 870 14.41 -23.18 14.46
N LEU A 871 13.55 -22.22 14.16
CA LEU A 871 13.98 -20.84 13.83
C LEU A 871 14.70 -20.19 15.02
N ILE A 872 14.18 -20.30 16.23
CA ILE A 872 14.83 -19.79 17.45
C ILE A 872 16.24 -20.37 17.59
N ALA A 873 16.42 -21.68 17.39
CA ALA A 873 17.72 -22.31 17.47
C ALA A 873 18.71 -21.76 16.44
N VAL A 874 18.24 -21.42 15.23
CA VAL A 874 19.06 -20.75 14.20
C VAL A 874 19.44 -19.33 14.62
N LEU A 875 18.50 -18.54 15.14
CA LEU A 875 18.75 -17.17 15.57
C LEU A 875 19.71 -17.12 16.78
N GLN A 876 19.60 -18.07 17.70
CA GLN A 876 20.54 -18.20 18.82
C GLN A 876 21.96 -18.53 18.35
N LYS A 877 22.14 -19.43 17.37
CA LYS A 877 23.45 -19.69 16.76
C LYS A 877 24.11 -18.45 16.16
N ILE A 878 23.32 -17.54 15.57
CA ILE A 878 23.82 -16.26 15.06
C ILE A 878 24.39 -15.42 16.20
N VAL A 879 23.66 -15.34 17.32
CA VAL A 879 24.10 -14.59 18.52
C VAL A 879 25.32 -15.23 19.18
N ASP A 880 25.38 -16.56 19.26
CA ASP A 880 26.53 -17.31 19.73
C ASP A 880 27.82 -17.01 18.96
N ASN A 881 27.71 -16.68 17.68
CA ASN A 881 28.82 -16.25 16.82
C ASN A 881 29.24 -14.78 17.04
N GLY A 882 28.59 -14.06 18.00
CA GLY A 882 28.88 -12.68 18.35
C GLY A 882 28.09 -11.63 17.55
N ASP A 883 27.30 -12.03 16.56
CA ASP A 883 26.43 -11.12 15.78
C ASP A 883 25.22 -10.67 16.61
N THR A 884 24.53 -9.65 16.15
CA THR A 884 23.32 -9.13 16.81
C THR A 884 22.09 -9.50 16.00
N VAL A 885 21.07 -9.99 16.67
CA VAL A 885 19.77 -10.29 16.07
C VAL A 885 18.72 -9.35 16.66
N LEU A 886 18.08 -8.58 15.80
CA LEU A 886 16.97 -7.67 16.12
C LEU A 886 15.71 -8.13 15.40
N VAL A 887 14.68 -8.48 16.16
CA VAL A 887 13.44 -9.04 15.63
C VAL A 887 12.25 -8.18 16.05
N ILE A 888 11.41 -7.77 15.09
CA ILE A 888 10.07 -7.26 15.40
C ILE A 888 9.17 -8.47 15.54
N GLU A 889 8.53 -8.65 16.69
CA GLU A 889 7.76 -9.87 16.95
C GLU A 889 6.55 -9.67 17.87
N HIS A 890 5.55 -10.55 17.65
CA HIS A 890 4.36 -10.68 18.47
C HIS A 890 4.24 -12.07 19.12
N ASN A 891 4.94 -13.07 18.57
CA ASN A 891 4.93 -14.42 19.07
C ASN A 891 5.63 -14.50 20.45
N LEU A 892 4.87 -14.89 21.46
CA LEU A 892 5.36 -14.92 22.85
C LEU A 892 6.48 -15.93 23.06
N ASP A 893 6.53 -17.03 22.29
CA ASP A 893 7.59 -18.02 22.36
C ASP A 893 8.95 -17.45 21.93
N VAL A 894 8.98 -16.58 20.94
CA VAL A 894 10.19 -15.86 20.54
C VAL A 894 10.54 -14.77 21.55
N ILE A 895 9.55 -14.04 22.04
CA ILE A 895 9.74 -12.95 22.98
C ILE A 895 10.32 -13.44 24.32
N LYS A 896 9.82 -14.59 24.84
CA LYS A 896 10.30 -15.14 26.12
C LYS A 896 11.75 -15.63 26.09
N VAL A 897 12.27 -16.00 24.91
CA VAL A 897 13.66 -16.49 24.74
C VAL A 897 14.66 -15.38 24.44
N ALA A 898 14.20 -14.15 24.15
CA ALA A 898 15.06 -13.01 23.84
C ALA A 898 15.91 -12.58 25.03
N ASP A 899 17.10 -12.02 24.75
CA ASP A 899 17.99 -11.46 25.79
C ASP A 899 17.56 -10.06 26.22
N HIS A 900 16.92 -9.31 25.31
CA HIS A 900 16.51 -7.94 25.56
C HIS A 900 15.23 -7.63 24.78
N ILE A 901 14.28 -7.01 25.44
CA ILE A 901 13.00 -6.56 24.85
C ILE A 901 12.94 -5.05 24.87
N ILE A 902 12.42 -4.47 23.81
CA ILE A 902 12.04 -3.06 23.71
C ILE A 902 10.54 -3.04 23.41
N ASP A 903 9.73 -2.68 24.40
CA ASP A 903 8.26 -2.70 24.27
C ASP A 903 7.73 -1.28 23.99
N LEU A 904 7.08 -1.10 22.84
CA LEU A 904 6.47 0.15 22.40
C LEU A 904 4.96 0.14 22.67
N GLY A 905 4.43 1.29 23.05
CA GLY A 905 3.01 1.41 23.33
C GLY A 905 2.64 2.82 23.83
N LEU A 906 1.63 2.95 24.71
CA LEU A 906 0.74 1.89 25.24
C LEU A 906 -0.20 1.32 24.18
N GLU A 907 -0.73 2.18 23.34
CA GLU A 907 -1.70 1.87 22.29
C GLU A 907 -1.07 2.00 20.90
N GLY A 908 -1.88 1.78 19.86
CA GLY A 908 -1.53 2.06 18.46
C GLY A 908 -1.80 3.53 18.07
N GLY A 909 -1.32 3.93 16.88
CA GLY A 909 -1.58 5.24 16.29
C GLY A 909 -1.10 6.41 17.17
N ASP A 910 -1.94 7.43 17.30
CA ASP A 910 -1.64 8.66 18.06
C ASP A 910 -1.34 8.42 19.54
N ASN A 911 -1.89 7.36 20.11
CA ASN A 911 -1.70 6.99 21.51
C ASN A 911 -0.48 6.08 21.75
N GLY A 912 0.19 5.67 20.66
CA GLY A 912 1.43 4.90 20.64
C GLY A 912 2.69 5.77 20.59
N GLY A 913 3.77 5.17 20.08
CA GLY A 913 5.01 5.86 19.75
C GLY A 913 5.90 6.21 20.93
N THR A 914 5.71 5.57 22.08
CA THR A 914 6.55 5.72 23.28
C THR A 914 7.13 4.38 23.70
N ILE A 915 8.25 4.39 24.44
CA ILE A 915 8.78 3.19 25.07
C ILE A 915 8.06 2.97 26.39
N VAL A 916 7.43 1.80 26.52
CA VAL A 916 6.75 1.40 27.77
C VAL A 916 7.74 0.84 28.79
N VAL A 917 8.57 -0.08 28.32
CA VAL A 917 9.59 -0.73 29.12
C VAL A 917 10.67 -1.33 28.20
N GLU A 918 11.91 -1.37 28.70
CA GLU A 918 13.04 -2.05 28.06
C GLU A 918 13.81 -2.92 29.08
N GLY A 919 14.31 -4.06 28.63
CA GLY A 919 15.12 -4.95 29.47
C GLY A 919 14.90 -6.43 29.17
N THR A 920 15.25 -7.30 30.13
CA THR A 920 15.01 -8.74 29.98
C THR A 920 13.52 -9.09 30.04
N PRO A 921 13.08 -10.22 29.47
CA PRO A 921 11.70 -10.68 29.57
C PRO A 921 11.14 -10.66 30.98
N GLU A 922 11.92 -11.05 31.97
CA GLU A 922 11.54 -11.05 33.39
C GLU A 922 11.29 -9.64 33.95
N LYS A 923 12.03 -8.62 33.43
CA LYS A 923 11.79 -7.22 33.79
C LYS A 923 10.50 -6.70 33.13
N VAL A 924 10.27 -7.06 31.86
CA VAL A 924 9.07 -6.65 31.10
C VAL A 924 7.82 -7.26 31.71
N ALA A 925 7.86 -8.54 32.11
CA ALA A 925 6.75 -9.25 32.77
C ALA A 925 6.30 -8.62 34.10
N LYS A 926 7.21 -7.85 34.77
CA LYS A 926 6.90 -7.10 36.00
C LYS A 926 6.28 -5.74 35.75
N CYS A 927 6.25 -5.25 34.51
CA CYS A 927 5.69 -3.94 34.16
C CYS A 927 4.18 -4.05 33.95
N GLU A 928 3.38 -3.57 34.89
CA GLU A 928 1.91 -3.60 34.83
C GLU A 928 1.32 -2.82 33.63
N LYS A 929 2.05 -1.82 33.11
CA LYS A 929 1.62 -1.01 31.97
C LYS A 929 1.86 -1.71 30.62
N SER A 930 2.71 -2.74 30.58
CA SER A 930 3.03 -3.45 29.36
C SER A 930 2.00 -4.51 29.05
N HIS A 931 1.31 -4.38 27.91
CA HIS A 931 0.45 -5.44 27.41
C HIS A 931 1.24 -6.72 27.15
N THR A 932 2.41 -6.61 26.49
CA THR A 932 3.30 -7.75 26.27
C THR A 932 3.73 -8.39 27.60
N GLY A 933 4.05 -7.57 28.61
CA GLY A 933 4.44 -8.04 29.96
C GLY A 933 3.34 -8.83 30.65
N ARG A 934 2.08 -8.44 30.48
CA ARG A 934 0.91 -9.16 31.04
C ARG A 934 0.85 -10.61 30.54
N PHE A 935 1.02 -10.82 29.21
CA PHE A 935 0.97 -12.16 28.61
C PHE A 935 2.25 -12.97 28.93
N LEU A 936 3.41 -12.34 28.96
CA LEU A 936 4.68 -13.00 29.31
C LEU A 936 4.70 -13.58 30.72
N LYS A 937 4.02 -12.94 31.67
CA LYS A 937 4.01 -13.33 33.08
C LYS A 937 3.60 -14.79 33.30
N ASN A 938 2.74 -15.33 32.44
CA ASN A 938 2.24 -16.71 32.51
C ASN A 938 3.20 -17.72 31.87
N LEU A 939 4.22 -17.27 31.11
CA LEU A 939 5.11 -18.13 30.33
C LEU A 939 6.55 -18.18 30.87
N LEU A 940 6.90 -17.28 31.77
CA LEU A 940 8.20 -17.20 32.46
C LEU A 940 8.13 -17.84 33.84
#